data_4b91671c270c6e6c06f0ecc06b1644c3
#
_entry.id   4b91671c270c6e6c06f0ecc06b1644c3
#
_cell.length_a   1.000
_cell.length_b   1.000
_cell.length_c   1.000
_cell.angle_alpha   90.00
_cell.angle_beta   90.00
_cell.angle_gamma   90.00
#
_symmetry.space_group_name_H-M   'P 1'
#
loop_
_entity.id
_entity.type
_entity.pdbx_description
1 polymer ?
#
loop_
_entity_poly.entity_id
_entity_poly.type
_entity_poly.pdbx_seq_one_letter_code
_entity_poly.pdbx_strand_id
1 'polypeptide(L)'
;MKLPCIIKTQTKKLLIFTILVLFFSGQLIVSVSAQEDSENKSTLLTFNDDGKMYIGVDYYPEHWPRERWETDLKLMKEAGFNVMRLAEFAWVLMEPSEGKFEFDWLDDFLVLADKYGFKVILGTPTAVMPAWVAGKYPETLATMENGQKIVWGARKNNCFSSGAYRLLSERITRAMAEHFANTPNVIGWQTDNEFAGPVCHCDICLGNFRDWLKEKHGTLEKLNEAWGTHFWGHKVQTWGEIQIPDCTGEGSWNPTGNPGACYDWRQFNSWLNVRFQHEQVKIIREICPDNHFVTHNLMSFHPEISYYDLAKDLDFVSWDNYPVWNKPTISYGAAMAADLMRGIKEKNFWIMEQTAGPSGWGNFFRNPRPGEIRKISYQQLAHGADAQIWFRWRTCTAGREQYWHGLLGHDGKPLRRYKEAAQVTLEYRSFEKYLVGTTVKSDVAIVYDYHSIWSLWGQAGFEGNNVRDAISRYYNAFFRAGINVDIVNINADFSKYKLVLTPDLIVLPDKLAGKLNDYVKNGGVFLADCRTGVKDEHNLVHKRTLPGLLSPMLGIEIQEYGAITPDFDYELISDQLFNDKFTATKYIDWIIPKGAEKIAGYNQWHLENYAAVTRHEFGKGTGWYVGTIAKEELFYDKLIEKLLKDANIEKFIDIPEGVEASIRQGNGNKLLFLINHTEELKSVIIPKGKSDLLNGGKTDDSIELGIYGVAVIKL
;
A
#
# COMPACT_ATOMS: atom_id res chain seq x y z
N MET A 1 57.90 -9.63 -54.26
CA MET A 1 57.36 -10.99 -54.04
C MET A 1 56.37 -10.94 -52.89
N LYS A 2 55.14 -11.42 -53.11
CA LYS A 2 53.99 -11.44 -52.24
C LYS A 2 53.11 -10.15 -52.15
N LEU A 3 52.13 -10.09 -52.98
CA LEU A 3 50.89 -9.32 -52.77
C LEU A 3 50.08 -9.92 -51.65
N PRO A 4 49.35 -9.10 -50.88
CA PRO A 4 48.16 -9.58 -50.18
C PRO A 4 46.91 -8.80 -50.49
N CYS A 5 45.93 -9.52 -50.67
CA CYS A 5 44.54 -9.48 -50.22
C CYS A 5 43.96 -8.13 -49.78
N ILE A 6 43.28 -7.45 -50.71
CA ILE A 6 42.36 -6.37 -50.46
C ILE A 6 40.99 -6.83 -50.95
N ILE A 7 40.27 -7.66 -50.23
CA ILE A 7 38.80 -7.93 -50.40
C ILE A 7 38.25 -8.55 -49.10
N LYS A 8 38.28 -7.89 -47.96
CA LYS A 8 37.55 -8.35 -46.77
C LYS A 8 36.95 -7.25 -45.89
N THR A 9 37.07 -5.98 -46.27
CA THR A 9 36.61 -4.87 -45.41
C THR A 9 35.28 -4.24 -45.87
N GLN A 10 34.80 -4.48 -47.08
CA GLN A 10 33.49 -3.92 -47.50
C GLN A 10 32.29 -4.79 -47.15
N THR A 11 32.41 -6.11 -47.11
CA THR A 11 31.32 -7.01 -46.75
C THR A 11 30.97 -6.97 -45.26
N LYS A 12 31.92 -6.67 -44.38
CA LYS A 12 31.64 -6.53 -42.93
C LYS A 12 30.89 -5.23 -42.61
N LYS A 13 31.11 -4.14 -43.33
CA LYS A 13 30.36 -2.89 -43.10
C LYS A 13 28.90 -2.96 -43.61
N LEU A 14 28.66 -3.70 -44.70
CA LEU A 14 27.29 -3.89 -45.20
C LEU A 14 26.45 -4.80 -44.28
N LEU A 15 27.09 -5.84 -43.72
CA LEU A 15 26.43 -6.76 -42.78
C LEU A 15 26.06 -6.07 -41.44
N ILE A 16 26.96 -5.17 -40.95
CA ILE A 16 26.68 -4.39 -39.72
C ILE A 16 25.55 -3.38 -39.94
N PHE A 17 25.46 -2.76 -41.14
CA PHE A 17 24.34 -1.84 -41.45
C PHE A 17 23.00 -2.56 -41.62
N THR A 18 22.98 -3.75 -42.21
CA THR A 18 21.78 -4.56 -42.37
C THR A 18 21.32 -5.12 -41.02
N ILE A 19 22.23 -5.52 -40.14
CA ILE A 19 21.90 -5.96 -38.76
C ILE A 19 21.39 -4.79 -37.90
N LEU A 20 21.97 -3.56 -38.06
CA LEU A 20 21.50 -2.39 -37.30
C LEU A 20 20.08 -1.94 -37.75
N VAL A 21 19.75 -2.02 -39.06
CA VAL A 21 18.42 -1.69 -39.58
C VAL A 21 17.38 -2.75 -39.19
N LEU A 22 17.78 -4.02 -39.12
CA LEU A 22 16.89 -5.08 -38.63
C LEU A 22 16.68 -5.02 -37.10
N PHE A 23 17.67 -4.55 -36.32
CA PHE A 23 17.51 -4.30 -34.90
C PHE A 23 16.59 -3.08 -34.61
N PHE A 24 16.69 -2.01 -35.39
CA PHE A 24 15.77 -0.86 -35.24
C PHE A 24 14.35 -1.16 -35.67
N SER A 25 14.14 -1.95 -36.74
CA SER A 25 12.79 -2.37 -37.13
C SER A 25 12.20 -3.42 -36.15
N GLY A 26 13.04 -4.27 -35.56
CA GLY A 26 12.62 -5.24 -34.55
C GLY A 26 12.20 -4.61 -33.23
N GLN A 27 12.85 -3.51 -32.82
CA GLN A 27 12.46 -2.79 -31.59
C GLN A 27 11.12 -2.04 -31.71
N LEU A 28 10.78 -1.54 -32.91
CA LEU A 28 9.47 -0.92 -33.13
C LEU A 28 8.31 -1.94 -33.17
N ILE A 29 8.56 -3.16 -33.68
CA ILE A 29 7.57 -4.23 -33.73
C ILE A 29 7.38 -4.87 -32.32
N VAL A 30 8.49 -5.00 -31.54
CA VAL A 30 8.42 -5.53 -30.17
C VAL A 30 7.74 -4.54 -29.21
N SER A 31 7.85 -3.23 -29.41
CA SER A 31 7.13 -2.26 -28.55
C SER A 31 5.63 -2.22 -28.79
N VAL A 32 5.15 -2.47 -30.01
CA VAL A 32 3.71 -2.52 -30.31
C VAL A 32 3.11 -3.85 -29.88
N SER A 33 3.81 -4.97 -30.09
CA SER A 33 3.33 -6.28 -29.61
C SER A 33 3.44 -6.41 -28.09
N ALA A 34 4.47 -5.82 -27.46
CA ALA A 34 4.60 -5.84 -26.00
C ALA A 34 3.54 -4.96 -25.29
N GLN A 35 3.03 -3.92 -25.95
CA GLN A 35 1.97 -3.09 -25.38
C GLN A 35 0.59 -3.74 -25.56
N GLU A 36 0.30 -4.36 -26.70
CA GLU A 36 -0.90 -5.17 -26.90
C GLU A 36 -0.89 -6.44 -26.03
N ASP A 37 0.27 -7.13 -25.91
CA ASP A 37 0.41 -8.28 -25.03
C ASP A 37 0.35 -7.89 -23.54
N SER A 38 0.83 -6.71 -23.14
CA SER A 38 0.73 -6.23 -21.77
C SER A 38 -0.69 -5.79 -21.39
N GLU A 39 -1.42 -5.17 -22.31
CA GLU A 39 -2.83 -4.83 -22.12
C GLU A 39 -3.73 -6.08 -22.10
N ASN A 40 -3.49 -7.06 -22.97
CA ASN A 40 -4.18 -8.34 -22.94
C ASN A 40 -3.82 -9.16 -21.68
N LYS A 41 -2.55 -9.19 -21.29
CA LYS A 41 -2.09 -9.84 -20.05
C LYS A 41 -2.68 -9.18 -18.81
N SER A 42 -2.83 -7.85 -18.78
CA SER A 42 -3.43 -7.13 -17.67
C SER A 42 -4.94 -7.41 -17.52
N THR A 43 -5.64 -7.63 -18.62
CA THR A 43 -7.07 -7.95 -18.61
C THR A 43 -7.34 -9.39 -18.18
N LEU A 44 -6.46 -10.33 -18.55
CA LEU A 44 -6.52 -11.73 -18.15
C LEU A 44 -6.17 -11.96 -16.67
N LEU A 45 -5.41 -11.06 -16.04
CA LEU A 45 -5.01 -11.17 -14.63
C LEU A 45 -6.11 -10.78 -13.65
N THR A 46 -7.11 -10.01 -14.07
CA THR A 46 -8.17 -9.48 -13.20
C THR A 46 -9.49 -10.22 -13.32
N PHE A 47 -9.72 -10.86 -14.47
CA PHE A 47 -10.93 -11.65 -14.73
C PHE A 47 -10.53 -12.97 -15.40
N ASN A 48 -11.26 -14.04 -15.13
CA ASN A 48 -11.01 -15.32 -15.81
C ASN A 48 -11.34 -15.21 -17.32
N ASP A 49 -11.02 -16.25 -18.08
CA ASP A 49 -11.23 -16.30 -19.54
C ASP A 49 -12.69 -16.04 -19.97
N ASP A 50 -13.66 -16.27 -19.05
CA ASP A 50 -15.09 -15.98 -19.26
C ASP A 50 -15.47 -14.54 -18.86
N GLY A 51 -14.53 -13.69 -18.49
CA GLY A 51 -14.76 -12.33 -17.99
C GLY A 51 -15.39 -12.26 -16.60
N LYS A 52 -15.26 -13.32 -15.79
CA LYS A 52 -15.79 -13.38 -14.42
C LYS A 52 -14.74 -12.94 -13.41
N MET A 53 -15.17 -12.18 -12.44
CA MET A 53 -14.37 -11.76 -11.30
C MET A 53 -13.92 -12.96 -10.45
N TYR A 54 -12.69 -12.95 -9.92
CA TYR A 54 -12.25 -13.94 -8.94
C TYR A 54 -12.82 -13.61 -7.56
N ILE A 55 -13.64 -14.52 -7.04
CA ILE A 55 -14.27 -14.39 -5.72
C ILE A 55 -14.13 -15.72 -4.99
N GLY A 56 -13.61 -15.69 -3.76
CA GLY A 56 -13.35 -16.95 -3.06
C GLY A 56 -12.90 -16.80 -1.62
N VAL A 57 -12.08 -17.72 -1.16
CA VAL A 57 -11.69 -17.86 0.24
C VAL A 57 -10.24 -18.32 0.40
N ASP A 58 -9.64 -17.98 1.52
CA ASP A 58 -8.47 -18.66 2.03
C ASP A 58 -8.91 -19.98 2.65
N TYR A 59 -8.38 -21.06 2.15
CA TYR A 59 -8.70 -22.41 2.58
C TYR A 59 -7.45 -23.18 2.97
N TYR A 60 -7.53 -23.92 4.03
CA TYR A 60 -6.44 -24.72 4.59
C TYR A 60 -6.90 -26.15 4.68
N PRO A 61 -6.77 -26.95 3.58
CA PRO A 61 -7.21 -28.35 3.55
C PRO A 61 -6.52 -29.18 4.62
N GLU A 62 -5.27 -28.85 4.97
CA GLU A 62 -4.48 -29.48 6.02
C GLU A 62 -5.05 -29.30 7.44
N HIS A 63 -5.98 -28.35 7.66
CA HIS A 63 -6.65 -28.15 8.95
C HIS A 63 -7.87 -29.07 9.15
N TRP A 64 -8.31 -29.76 8.10
CA TRP A 64 -9.55 -30.52 8.12
C TRP A 64 -9.36 -31.95 7.62
N PRO A 65 -10.13 -32.94 8.12
CA PRO A 65 -10.07 -34.30 7.60
C PRO A 65 -10.52 -34.34 6.14
N ARG A 66 -9.95 -35.26 5.35
CA ARG A 66 -10.17 -35.38 3.89
C ARG A 66 -11.67 -35.52 3.53
N GLU A 67 -12.43 -36.19 4.36
CA GLU A 67 -13.88 -36.40 4.16
C GLU A 67 -14.67 -35.11 4.19
N ARG A 68 -14.09 -34.05 4.76
CA ARG A 68 -14.69 -32.72 4.82
C ARG A 68 -14.47 -31.91 3.54
N TRP A 69 -13.39 -32.14 2.81
CA TRP A 69 -13.00 -31.32 1.66
C TRP A 69 -14.10 -31.20 0.60
N GLU A 70 -14.70 -32.31 0.21
CA GLU A 70 -15.77 -32.31 -0.81
C GLU A 70 -17.02 -31.54 -0.34
N THR A 71 -17.36 -31.62 0.94
CA THR A 71 -18.47 -30.86 1.53
C THR A 71 -18.18 -29.37 1.48
N ASP A 72 -16.96 -28.95 1.82
CA ASP A 72 -16.56 -27.55 1.79
C ASP A 72 -16.55 -26.99 0.35
N LEU A 73 -16.03 -27.74 -0.62
CA LEU A 73 -16.04 -27.36 -2.04
C LEU A 73 -17.47 -27.21 -2.60
N LYS A 74 -18.42 -28.10 -2.20
CA LYS A 74 -19.84 -27.98 -2.58
C LYS A 74 -20.44 -26.68 -2.03
N LEU A 75 -20.24 -26.39 -0.76
CA LEU A 75 -20.73 -25.13 -0.13
C LEU A 75 -20.11 -23.89 -0.76
N MET A 76 -18.80 -23.92 -1.07
CA MET A 76 -18.13 -22.81 -1.78
C MET A 76 -18.73 -22.59 -3.17
N LYS A 77 -19.00 -23.68 -3.90
CA LYS A 77 -19.63 -23.63 -5.23
C LYS A 77 -21.06 -23.08 -5.16
N GLU A 78 -21.84 -23.49 -4.15
CA GLU A 78 -23.19 -22.97 -3.90
C GLU A 78 -23.17 -21.48 -3.60
N ALA A 79 -22.13 -20.96 -2.90
CA ALA A 79 -21.94 -19.54 -2.68
C ALA A 79 -21.47 -18.77 -3.94
N GLY A 80 -21.20 -19.46 -5.07
CA GLY A 80 -20.73 -18.86 -6.32
C GLY A 80 -19.23 -18.55 -6.37
N PHE A 81 -18.45 -19.08 -5.42
CA PHE A 81 -16.99 -18.90 -5.40
C PHE A 81 -16.32 -19.68 -6.53
N ASN A 82 -15.16 -19.16 -7.01
CA ASN A 82 -14.41 -19.73 -8.14
C ASN A 82 -12.89 -19.74 -7.94
N VAL A 83 -12.38 -19.24 -6.83
CA VAL A 83 -10.94 -19.19 -6.52
C VAL A 83 -10.69 -19.47 -5.05
N MET A 84 -9.50 -19.97 -4.74
CA MET A 84 -9.01 -20.12 -3.35
C MET A 84 -7.51 -19.91 -3.27
N ARG A 85 -7.02 -19.42 -2.13
CA ARG A 85 -5.60 -19.37 -1.77
C ARG A 85 -5.28 -20.49 -0.81
N LEU A 86 -4.13 -21.17 -1.04
CA LEU A 86 -3.70 -22.38 -0.33
C LEU A 86 -2.21 -22.34 0.00
N ALA A 87 -1.81 -23.10 1.02
CA ALA A 87 -0.48 -23.62 1.27
C ALA A 87 0.57 -22.69 1.88
N GLU A 88 0.31 -21.40 2.09
CA GLU A 88 1.30 -20.42 2.56
C GLU A 88 1.89 -20.69 3.96
N PHE A 89 1.32 -21.65 4.69
CA PHE A 89 1.83 -22.05 6.03
C PHE A 89 2.19 -23.55 6.09
N ALA A 90 2.12 -24.29 4.98
CA ALA A 90 2.20 -25.73 4.96
C ALA A 90 3.62 -26.32 4.73
N TRP A 91 4.71 -25.55 4.96
CA TRP A 91 6.08 -25.99 4.67
C TRP A 91 6.40 -27.36 5.26
N VAL A 92 6.13 -27.58 6.55
CA VAL A 92 6.45 -28.86 7.20
C VAL A 92 5.71 -30.05 6.63
N LEU A 93 4.53 -29.83 6.02
CA LEU A 93 3.77 -30.91 5.37
C LEU A 93 4.31 -31.22 3.97
N MET A 94 4.86 -30.21 3.30
CA MET A 94 5.47 -30.36 1.97
C MET A 94 6.94 -30.79 2.05
N GLU A 95 7.64 -30.50 3.17
CA GLU A 95 9.00 -30.92 3.43
C GLU A 95 9.13 -31.33 4.92
N PRO A 96 8.66 -32.55 5.28
CA PRO A 96 8.67 -33.02 6.68
C PRO A 96 10.07 -33.22 7.25
N SER A 97 11.04 -33.44 6.40
CA SER A 97 12.46 -33.44 6.73
C SER A 97 13.27 -32.91 5.56
N GLU A 98 14.44 -32.40 5.84
CA GLU A 98 15.28 -31.73 4.86
C GLU A 98 15.49 -32.52 3.56
N GLY A 99 15.05 -31.95 2.45
CA GLY A 99 15.17 -32.50 1.11
C GLY A 99 14.22 -33.66 0.79
N LYS A 100 13.28 -34.00 1.68
CA LYS A 100 12.21 -34.93 1.40
C LYS A 100 10.91 -34.17 1.15
N PHE A 101 10.46 -34.18 -0.10
CA PHE A 101 9.25 -33.48 -0.50
C PHE A 101 8.06 -34.42 -0.57
N GLU A 102 6.92 -34.04 -0.02
CA GLU A 102 5.67 -34.78 0.05
C GLU A 102 4.52 -33.87 -0.39
N PHE A 103 4.15 -33.93 -1.68
CA PHE A 103 3.11 -33.08 -2.27
C PHE A 103 1.78 -33.81 -2.50
N ASP A 104 1.73 -35.15 -2.35
CA ASP A 104 0.56 -36.00 -2.69
C ASP A 104 -0.75 -35.49 -2.06
N TRP A 105 -0.73 -35.03 -0.83
CA TRP A 105 -1.92 -34.52 -0.15
C TRP A 105 -2.48 -33.25 -0.82
N LEU A 106 -1.60 -32.39 -1.34
CA LEU A 106 -1.98 -31.17 -2.02
C LEU A 106 -2.41 -31.47 -3.46
N ASP A 107 -1.74 -32.42 -4.15
CA ASP A 107 -2.15 -32.91 -5.46
C ASP A 107 -3.57 -33.46 -5.42
N ASP A 108 -3.89 -34.33 -4.43
CA ASP A 108 -5.23 -34.86 -4.24
C ASP A 108 -6.28 -33.75 -4.03
N PHE A 109 -5.93 -32.74 -3.28
CA PHE A 109 -6.84 -31.61 -3.08
C PHE A 109 -7.00 -30.76 -4.36
N LEU A 110 -5.92 -30.49 -5.10
CA LEU A 110 -5.96 -29.73 -6.35
C LEU A 110 -6.80 -30.42 -7.42
N VAL A 111 -6.68 -31.75 -7.56
CA VAL A 111 -7.53 -32.57 -8.45
C VAL A 111 -9.01 -32.44 -8.05
N LEU A 112 -9.30 -32.50 -6.75
CA LEU A 112 -10.66 -32.36 -6.26
C LEU A 112 -11.19 -30.94 -6.49
N ALA A 113 -10.40 -29.91 -6.26
CA ALA A 113 -10.75 -28.51 -6.51
C ALA A 113 -11.03 -28.24 -7.99
N ASP A 114 -10.23 -28.80 -8.91
CA ASP A 114 -10.44 -28.71 -10.35
C ASP A 114 -11.76 -29.35 -10.80
N LYS A 115 -12.08 -30.54 -10.27
CA LYS A 115 -13.38 -31.20 -10.48
C LYS A 115 -14.57 -30.30 -10.17
N TYR A 116 -14.44 -29.43 -9.17
CA TYR A 116 -15.47 -28.43 -8.79
C TYR A 116 -15.33 -27.08 -9.53
N GLY A 117 -14.32 -26.95 -10.41
CA GLY A 117 -14.07 -25.77 -11.23
C GLY A 117 -13.46 -24.60 -10.47
N PHE A 118 -12.68 -24.87 -9.43
CA PHE A 118 -11.96 -23.83 -8.68
C PHE A 118 -10.58 -23.57 -9.27
N LYS A 119 -10.23 -22.29 -9.38
CA LYS A 119 -8.86 -21.84 -9.58
C LYS A 119 -8.15 -21.68 -8.25
N VAL A 120 -6.82 -21.81 -8.28
CA VAL A 120 -5.99 -21.84 -7.07
C VAL A 120 -4.83 -20.86 -7.18
N ILE A 121 -4.58 -20.14 -6.11
CA ILE A 121 -3.40 -19.34 -5.86
C ILE A 121 -2.56 -20.10 -4.82
N LEU A 122 -1.34 -20.47 -5.16
CA LEU A 122 -0.44 -21.12 -4.21
C LEU A 122 0.41 -20.11 -3.47
N GLY A 123 0.46 -20.22 -2.14
CA GLY A 123 1.36 -19.45 -1.30
C GLY A 123 2.71 -20.15 -1.12
N THR A 124 3.84 -19.45 -1.28
CA THR A 124 5.12 -19.98 -0.83
C THR A 124 5.14 -20.05 0.70
N PRO A 125 5.54 -21.15 1.33
CA PRO A 125 5.22 -21.43 2.74
C PRO A 125 6.24 -20.85 3.72
N THR A 126 6.97 -19.81 3.32
CA THR A 126 8.14 -19.34 4.04
C THR A 126 7.81 -18.51 5.30
N ALA A 127 6.56 -18.09 5.50
CA ALA A 127 6.14 -17.36 6.71
C ALA A 127 6.24 -18.22 8.00
N VAL A 128 6.24 -19.56 7.87
CA VAL A 128 6.36 -20.49 9.00
C VAL A 128 7.40 -21.57 8.70
N MET A 129 8.60 -21.40 9.23
CA MET A 129 9.64 -22.41 9.06
C MET A 129 9.35 -23.69 9.88
N PRO A 130 9.66 -24.89 9.36
CA PRO A 130 9.55 -26.14 10.09
C PRO A 130 10.43 -26.19 11.34
N ALA A 131 10.02 -26.96 12.35
CA ALA A 131 10.81 -27.16 13.58
C ALA A 131 12.22 -27.69 13.31
N TRP A 132 12.36 -28.59 12.30
CA TRP A 132 13.66 -29.15 11.95
C TRP A 132 14.63 -28.08 11.39
N VAL A 133 14.13 -27.02 10.74
CA VAL A 133 14.95 -25.87 10.30
C VAL A 133 15.53 -25.17 11.52
N ALA A 134 14.68 -24.74 12.46
CA ALA A 134 15.13 -24.05 13.66
C ALA A 134 16.05 -24.92 14.54
N GLY A 135 15.81 -26.22 14.58
CA GLY A 135 16.61 -27.17 15.37
C GLY A 135 17.99 -27.46 14.76
N LYS A 136 18.07 -27.59 13.45
CA LYS A 136 19.32 -27.88 12.74
C LYS A 136 20.14 -26.61 12.43
N TYR A 137 19.47 -25.50 12.19
CA TYR A 137 20.04 -24.19 11.79
C TYR A 137 19.59 -23.07 12.73
N PRO A 138 20.04 -23.05 14.01
CA PRO A 138 19.56 -22.09 15.00
C PRO A 138 19.88 -20.63 14.66
N GLU A 139 20.79 -20.36 13.69
CA GLU A 139 21.07 -19.03 13.15
C GLU A 139 19.94 -18.51 12.24
N THR A 140 18.96 -19.35 11.89
CA THR A 140 17.77 -18.94 11.17
C THR A 140 16.80 -18.15 12.04
N LEU A 141 16.87 -18.32 13.37
CA LEU A 141 16.04 -17.59 14.31
C LEU A 141 16.57 -16.18 14.55
N ALA A 142 15.67 -15.21 14.50
CA ALA A 142 16.01 -13.81 14.73
C ALA A 142 16.44 -13.54 16.19
N THR A 143 17.29 -12.54 16.36
CA THR A 143 17.73 -12.02 17.67
C THR A 143 17.07 -10.67 17.89
N MET A 144 16.41 -10.48 19.01
CA MET A 144 15.80 -9.22 19.42
C MET A 144 16.87 -8.18 19.81
N GLU A 145 16.49 -6.91 19.86
CA GLU A 145 17.38 -5.81 20.24
C GLU A 145 18.04 -6.00 21.62
N ASN A 146 17.36 -6.64 22.56
CA ASN A 146 17.91 -7.00 23.88
C ASN A 146 18.88 -8.20 23.85
N GLY A 147 19.24 -8.72 22.68
CA GLY A 147 20.13 -9.87 22.48
C GLY A 147 19.45 -11.24 22.67
N GLN A 148 18.16 -11.30 22.97
CA GLN A 148 17.44 -12.55 23.16
C GLN A 148 17.04 -13.15 21.82
N LYS A 149 17.35 -14.43 21.57
CA LYS A 149 16.84 -15.15 20.40
C LYS A 149 15.35 -15.43 20.53
N ILE A 150 14.64 -15.26 19.41
CA ILE A 150 13.23 -15.66 19.31
C ILE A 150 13.15 -17.19 19.38
N VAL A 151 12.18 -17.69 20.13
CA VAL A 151 11.91 -19.12 20.24
C VAL A 151 10.99 -19.53 19.08
N TRP A 152 11.30 -20.67 18.46
CA TRP A 152 10.43 -21.26 17.45
C TRP A 152 9.05 -21.62 18.04
N GLY A 153 7.99 -21.51 17.22
CA GLY A 153 6.63 -21.88 17.65
C GLY A 153 5.54 -20.90 17.22
N ALA A 154 5.92 -19.87 16.47
CA ALA A 154 5.00 -18.94 15.82
C ALA A 154 5.43 -18.69 14.38
N ARG A 155 4.68 -17.87 13.63
CA ARG A 155 5.11 -17.39 12.31
C ARG A 155 6.12 -16.24 12.45
N LYS A 156 6.95 -16.02 11.42
CA LYS A 156 7.91 -14.89 11.32
C LYS A 156 8.94 -14.87 12.46
N ASN A 157 9.55 -16.01 12.74
CA ASN A 157 10.64 -16.11 13.72
C ASN A 157 12.03 -15.98 13.08
N ASN A 158 12.08 -15.81 11.78
CA ASN A 158 13.27 -15.94 10.95
C ASN A 158 14.09 -14.65 10.86
N CYS A 159 15.39 -14.85 10.59
CA CYS A 159 16.32 -13.80 10.19
C CYS A 159 16.50 -13.81 8.67
N PHE A 160 16.07 -12.78 7.97
CA PHE A 160 16.24 -12.64 6.51
C PHE A 160 17.70 -12.49 6.07
N SER A 161 18.62 -12.19 6.97
CA SER A 161 20.06 -12.19 6.71
C SER A 161 20.69 -13.59 6.79
N SER A 162 20.02 -14.58 7.40
CA SER A 162 20.55 -15.93 7.51
C SER A 162 20.65 -16.61 6.14
N GLY A 163 21.87 -16.97 5.75
CA GLY A 163 22.13 -17.71 4.51
C GLY A 163 21.43 -19.07 4.48
N ALA A 164 21.39 -19.77 5.60
CA ALA A 164 20.68 -21.05 5.73
C ALA A 164 19.17 -20.88 5.50
N TYR A 165 18.54 -19.90 6.13
CA TYR A 165 17.11 -19.66 5.94
C TYR A 165 16.78 -19.31 4.48
N ARG A 166 17.56 -18.45 3.83
CA ARG A 166 17.36 -18.07 2.43
C ARG A 166 17.51 -19.28 1.50
N LEU A 167 18.57 -20.06 1.63
CA LEU A 167 18.79 -21.27 0.81
C LEU A 167 17.66 -22.30 0.96
N LEU A 168 17.17 -22.51 2.19
CA LEU A 168 16.06 -23.43 2.44
C LEU A 168 14.74 -22.89 1.88
N SER A 169 14.50 -21.58 1.97
CA SER A 169 13.33 -20.93 1.37
C SER A 169 13.37 -20.99 -0.16
N GLU A 170 14.53 -20.75 -0.79
CA GLU A 170 14.72 -20.94 -2.23
C GLU A 170 14.44 -22.38 -2.66
N ARG A 171 14.92 -23.36 -1.90
CA ARG A 171 14.74 -24.78 -2.18
C ARG A 171 13.27 -25.20 -2.16
N ILE A 172 12.52 -24.86 -1.12
CA ILE A 172 11.09 -25.21 -1.05
C ILE A 172 10.28 -24.46 -2.12
N THR A 173 10.58 -23.17 -2.36
CA THR A 173 9.93 -22.39 -3.42
C THR A 173 10.18 -23.05 -4.80
N ARG A 174 11.42 -23.47 -5.08
CA ARG A 174 11.77 -24.14 -6.33
C ARG A 174 11.06 -25.50 -6.46
N ALA A 175 11.08 -26.31 -5.41
CA ALA A 175 10.42 -27.62 -5.43
C ALA A 175 8.92 -27.51 -5.68
N MET A 176 8.25 -26.53 -5.05
CA MET A 176 6.84 -26.24 -5.31
C MET A 176 6.62 -25.74 -6.74
N ALA A 177 7.42 -24.79 -7.22
CA ALA A 177 7.29 -24.26 -8.56
C ALA A 177 7.47 -25.36 -9.62
N GLU A 178 8.51 -26.22 -9.51
CA GLU A 178 8.75 -27.35 -10.41
C GLU A 178 7.61 -28.36 -10.40
N HIS A 179 7.03 -28.65 -9.23
CA HIS A 179 5.95 -29.61 -9.09
C HIS A 179 4.62 -29.08 -9.63
N PHE A 180 4.25 -27.83 -9.30
CA PHE A 180 2.91 -27.29 -9.58
C PHE A 180 2.83 -26.40 -10.83
N ALA A 181 3.95 -26.11 -11.53
CA ALA A 181 3.97 -25.21 -12.69
C ALA A 181 2.92 -25.55 -13.77
N ASN A 182 2.65 -26.84 -13.97
CA ASN A 182 1.76 -27.33 -15.01
C ASN A 182 0.40 -27.84 -14.47
N THR A 183 0.08 -27.54 -13.22
CA THR A 183 -1.21 -27.93 -12.62
C THR A 183 -2.33 -27.06 -13.19
N PRO A 184 -3.36 -27.63 -13.87
CA PRO A 184 -4.27 -26.85 -14.74
C PRO A 184 -5.09 -25.77 -14.05
N ASN A 185 -5.36 -25.93 -12.78
CA ASN A 185 -6.15 -24.98 -12.00
C ASN A 185 -5.31 -24.01 -11.15
N VAL A 186 -3.98 -24.15 -11.11
CA VAL A 186 -3.09 -23.14 -10.52
C VAL A 186 -2.95 -21.98 -11.49
N ILE A 187 -3.28 -20.77 -11.05
CA ILE A 187 -3.28 -19.54 -11.87
C ILE A 187 -2.25 -18.52 -11.46
N GLY A 188 -1.64 -18.69 -10.29
CA GLY A 188 -0.66 -17.71 -9.79
C GLY A 188 -0.16 -18.06 -8.40
N TRP A 189 0.71 -17.18 -7.92
CA TRP A 189 1.47 -17.35 -6.69
C TRP A 189 1.38 -16.14 -5.79
N GLN A 190 1.25 -16.40 -4.49
CA GLN A 190 1.54 -15.41 -3.45
C GLN A 190 2.90 -15.74 -2.84
N THR A 191 3.80 -14.77 -2.74
CA THR A 191 5.05 -14.96 -2.01
C THR A 191 4.81 -14.82 -0.51
N ASP A 192 5.28 -15.77 0.33
CA ASP A 192 5.21 -15.68 1.80
C ASP A 192 3.80 -15.32 2.32
N ASN A 193 3.70 -14.61 3.43
CA ASN A 193 2.46 -14.02 3.95
C ASN A 193 2.74 -12.74 4.72
N GLU A 194 2.13 -11.61 4.32
CA GLU A 194 2.19 -10.32 5.04
C GLU A 194 3.62 -10.00 5.49
N PHE A 195 4.56 -9.74 4.58
CA PHE A 195 5.93 -9.44 4.97
C PHE A 195 5.98 -8.43 6.12
N ALA A 196 6.45 -8.89 7.22
CA ALA A 196 6.79 -8.19 8.43
C ALA A 196 7.64 -9.18 9.21
N GLY A 197 8.48 -8.73 10.05
CA GLY A 197 9.25 -9.67 10.85
C GLY A 197 9.91 -8.93 11.99
N PRO A 198 10.48 -9.64 12.95
CA PRO A 198 11.30 -8.97 13.92
C PRO A 198 12.47 -8.34 13.20
N VAL A 199 12.77 -7.09 13.50
CA VAL A 199 14.04 -6.48 13.15
C VAL A 199 15.13 -7.26 13.88
N CYS A 200 15.97 -7.98 13.12
CA CYS A 200 16.93 -8.91 13.72
C CYS A 200 18.27 -8.22 14.00
N HIS A 201 18.76 -8.34 15.24
CA HIS A 201 19.98 -7.70 15.74
C HIS A 201 21.15 -8.69 15.92
N CYS A 202 21.19 -9.77 15.13
CA CYS A 202 22.30 -10.74 15.19
C CYS A 202 23.55 -10.26 14.44
N ASP A 203 24.71 -10.92 14.69
CA ASP A 203 25.96 -10.60 14.05
C ASP A 203 25.93 -10.72 12.50
N ILE A 204 25.09 -11.63 11.96
CA ILE A 204 24.92 -11.78 10.51
C ILE A 204 24.25 -10.52 9.96
N CYS A 205 23.23 -9.99 10.64
CA CYS A 205 22.58 -8.73 10.26
C CYS A 205 23.53 -7.56 10.34
N LEU A 206 24.38 -7.49 11.38
CA LEU A 206 25.42 -6.46 11.52
C LEU A 206 26.41 -6.53 10.35
N GLY A 207 26.86 -7.72 9.96
CA GLY A 207 27.75 -7.92 8.82
C GLY A 207 27.11 -7.43 7.51
N ASN A 208 25.90 -7.88 7.22
CA ASN A 208 25.16 -7.48 6.02
C ASN A 208 24.82 -5.98 6.01
N PHE A 209 24.56 -5.37 7.17
CA PHE A 209 24.33 -3.93 7.27
C PHE A 209 25.59 -3.13 6.91
N ARG A 210 26.75 -3.55 7.41
CA ARG A 210 28.02 -2.93 7.05
C ARG A 210 28.33 -3.01 5.55
N ASP A 211 28.02 -4.14 4.92
CA ASP A 211 28.21 -4.31 3.48
C ASP A 211 27.21 -3.46 2.68
N TRP A 212 25.97 -3.40 3.09
CA TRP A 212 24.96 -2.53 2.50
C TRP A 212 25.33 -1.03 2.62
N LEU A 213 25.89 -0.62 3.78
CA LEU A 213 26.38 0.75 3.96
C LEU A 213 27.58 1.08 3.05
N LYS A 214 28.49 0.12 2.83
CA LYS A 214 29.59 0.29 1.86
C LYS A 214 29.05 0.50 0.45
N GLU A 215 28.07 -0.28 0.06
CA GLU A 215 27.42 -0.14 -1.24
C GLU A 215 26.72 1.22 -1.38
N LYS A 216 25.97 1.62 -0.36
CA LYS A 216 25.18 2.87 -0.37
C LYS A 216 26.06 4.12 -0.36
N HIS A 217 27.04 4.18 0.54
CA HIS A 217 27.84 5.40 0.77
C HIS A 217 29.18 5.38 0.06
N GLY A 218 29.71 4.23 -0.30
CA GLY A 218 30.98 4.03 -0.97
C GLY A 218 32.19 4.21 -0.05
N THR A 219 32.31 5.32 0.67
CA THR A 219 33.45 5.61 1.57
C THR A 219 32.98 5.98 2.99
N LEU A 220 33.89 5.80 3.96
CA LEU A 220 33.65 6.20 5.35
C LEU A 220 33.48 7.71 5.51
N GLU A 221 34.14 8.51 4.68
CA GLU A 221 34.01 9.96 4.69
C GLU A 221 32.58 10.36 4.35
N LYS A 222 32.03 9.81 3.25
CA LYS A 222 30.62 10.06 2.84
C LYS A 222 29.63 9.56 3.86
N LEU A 223 29.86 8.39 4.46
CA LEU A 223 29.02 7.87 5.55
C LEU A 223 29.04 8.81 6.75
N ASN A 224 30.22 9.27 7.18
CA ASN A 224 30.35 10.20 8.29
C ASN A 224 29.66 11.56 8.00
N GLU A 225 29.72 12.05 6.76
CA GLU A 225 28.99 13.23 6.32
C GLU A 225 27.49 12.99 6.39
N ALA A 226 26.99 11.89 5.81
CA ALA A 226 25.58 11.51 5.81
C ALA A 226 24.98 11.32 7.22
N TRP A 227 25.77 10.81 8.15
CA TRP A 227 25.35 10.63 9.53
C TRP A 227 25.57 11.85 10.44
N GLY A 228 26.25 12.90 9.92
CA GLY A 228 26.57 14.09 10.72
C GLY A 228 27.44 13.77 11.93
N THR A 229 28.37 12.83 11.84
CA THR A 229 29.12 12.25 12.97
C THR A 229 30.08 13.21 13.67
N HIS A 230 30.30 14.41 13.09
CA HIS A 230 31.01 15.49 13.74
C HIS A 230 30.30 15.98 15.02
N PHE A 231 28.99 15.81 15.10
CA PHE A 231 28.22 16.10 16.29
C PHE A 231 28.51 15.07 17.38
N TRP A 232 28.86 15.52 18.58
CA TRP A 232 29.33 14.73 19.73
C TRP A 232 30.57 13.84 19.45
N GLY A 233 31.25 14.05 18.33
CA GLY A 233 32.48 13.30 18.05
C GLY A 233 32.29 11.82 17.73
N HIS A 234 31.19 11.44 17.13
CA HIS A 234 30.83 10.04 16.78
C HIS A 234 31.47 9.54 15.48
N LYS A 235 32.57 10.16 15.03
CA LYS A 235 33.23 9.80 13.77
C LYS A 235 33.66 8.34 13.76
N VAL A 236 33.20 7.60 12.75
CA VAL A 236 33.61 6.23 12.48
C VAL A 236 34.89 6.23 11.66
N GLN A 237 35.91 5.48 12.06
CA GLN A 237 37.21 5.41 11.39
C GLN A 237 37.39 4.14 10.57
N THR A 238 36.70 3.06 10.92
CA THR A 238 36.71 1.79 10.20
C THR A 238 35.29 1.24 10.07
N TRP A 239 35.02 0.49 9.02
CA TRP A 239 33.73 -0.20 8.85
C TRP A 239 33.42 -1.18 10.00
N GLY A 240 34.46 -1.72 10.66
CA GLY A 240 34.31 -2.63 11.80
C GLY A 240 33.80 -1.97 13.07
N GLU A 241 33.92 -0.66 13.22
CA GLU A 241 33.43 0.10 14.38
C GLU A 241 31.92 0.33 14.36
N ILE A 242 31.29 0.20 13.17
CA ILE A 242 29.84 0.37 13.04
C ILE A 242 29.11 -0.72 13.82
N GLN A 243 28.16 -0.32 14.63
CA GLN A 243 27.23 -1.20 15.36
C GLN A 243 25.82 -1.03 14.82
N ILE A 244 24.92 -1.97 15.13
CA ILE A 244 23.48 -1.78 14.92
C ILE A 244 23.05 -0.64 15.84
N PRO A 245 22.44 0.43 15.29
CA PRO A 245 22.03 1.56 16.13
C PRO A 245 20.82 1.19 17.01
N ASP A 246 20.84 1.67 18.25
CA ASP A 246 19.66 1.66 19.11
C ASP A 246 18.67 2.73 18.63
N CYS A 247 17.57 2.30 18.03
CA CYS A 247 16.59 3.18 17.40
C CYS A 247 15.26 3.24 18.17
N THR A 248 15.11 2.48 19.24
CA THR A 248 13.79 2.35 19.88
C THR A 248 13.58 3.34 21.00
N GLY A 249 14.61 3.73 21.73
CA GLY A 249 14.57 4.81 22.72
C GLY A 249 13.32 4.90 23.63
N GLU A 250 12.47 3.86 23.63
CA GLU A 250 11.22 3.86 24.36
C GLU A 250 11.48 4.00 25.87
N GLY A 251 11.05 5.14 26.39
CA GLY A 251 11.05 5.39 27.83
C GLY A 251 12.34 5.96 28.41
N SER A 252 13.35 6.30 27.63
CA SER A 252 14.54 7.01 28.09
C SER A 252 14.60 8.44 27.54
N TRP A 253 15.21 9.32 28.32
CA TRP A 253 15.56 10.69 27.87
C TRP A 253 16.61 10.69 26.75
N ASN A 254 17.08 9.53 26.35
CA ASN A 254 18.06 9.30 25.30
C ASN A 254 17.52 8.34 24.27
N PRO A 255 16.95 8.80 23.13
CA PRO A 255 17.05 8.05 21.91
C PRO A 255 18.55 7.98 21.60
N THR A 256 19.16 6.80 21.74
CA THR A 256 20.60 6.67 21.88
C THR A 256 21.31 6.57 20.53
N GLY A 257 20.56 6.24 19.47
CA GLY A 257 21.12 6.10 18.13
C GLY A 257 21.32 7.42 17.41
N ASN A 258 22.38 7.49 16.62
CA ASN A 258 22.55 8.57 15.63
C ASN A 258 21.36 8.55 14.64
N PRO A 259 20.63 9.67 14.41
CA PRO A 259 19.45 9.70 13.55
C PRO A 259 19.70 9.23 12.13
N GLY A 260 20.87 9.52 11.54
CA GLY A 260 21.26 9.05 10.21
C GLY A 260 21.50 7.53 10.19
N ALA A 261 22.16 7.00 11.23
CA ALA A 261 22.38 5.56 11.36
C ALA A 261 21.06 4.79 11.54
N CYS A 262 20.14 5.30 12.38
CA CYS A 262 18.80 4.71 12.53
C CYS A 262 17.99 4.75 11.25
N TYR A 263 18.08 5.84 10.52
CA TYR A 263 17.43 5.99 9.23
C TYR A 263 17.97 4.98 8.19
N ASP A 264 19.27 4.76 8.13
CA ASP A 264 19.88 3.74 7.29
C ASP A 264 19.52 2.32 7.72
N TRP A 265 19.45 2.07 9.03
CA TRP A 265 19.05 0.78 9.58
C TRP A 265 17.59 0.41 9.18
N ARG A 266 16.68 1.36 9.17
CA ARG A 266 15.31 1.17 8.70
C ARG A 266 15.25 0.86 7.21
N GLN A 267 16.01 1.59 6.39
CA GLN A 267 16.12 1.31 4.96
C GLN A 267 16.69 -0.08 4.69
N PHE A 268 17.74 -0.47 5.42
CA PHE A 268 18.34 -1.81 5.31
C PHE A 268 17.33 -2.91 5.64
N ASN A 269 16.55 -2.77 6.70
CA ASN A 269 15.54 -3.77 7.06
C ASN A 269 14.41 -3.86 6.01
N SER A 270 13.97 -2.75 5.47
CA SER A 270 13.05 -2.75 4.32
C SER A 270 13.66 -3.47 3.12
N TRP A 271 14.91 -3.17 2.77
CA TRP A 271 15.63 -3.81 1.68
C TRP A 271 15.79 -5.33 1.88
N LEU A 272 16.00 -5.82 3.10
CA LEU A 272 16.08 -7.26 3.38
C LEU A 272 14.80 -8.00 2.98
N ASN A 273 13.63 -7.42 3.29
CA ASN A 273 12.34 -8.00 2.92
C ASN A 273 12.14 -8.00 1.40
N VAL A 274 12.46 -6.88 0.74
CA VAL A 274 12.37 -6.73 -0.73
C VAL A 274 13.27 -7.75 -1.42
N ARG A 275 14.53 -7.90 -0.96
CA ARG A 275 15.47 -8.91 -1.48
C ARG A 275 14.93 -10.32 -1.33
N PHE A 276 14.39 -10.67 -0.17
CA PHE A 276 13.86 -12.00 0.09
C PHE A 276 12.65 -12.34 -0.79
N GLN A 277 11.77 -11.35 -1.04
CA GLN A 277 10.69 -11.51 -2.01
C GLN A 277 11.23 -11.70 -3.42
N HIS A 278 12.19 -10.85 -3.84
CA HIS A 278 12.81 -10.92 -5.16
C HIS A 278 13.37 -12.31 -5.47
N GLU A 279 14.03 -12.95 -4.50
CA GLU A 279 14.59 -14.30 -4.62
C GLU A 279 13.50 -15.34 -4.93
N GLN A 280 12.36 -15.27 -4.27
CA GLN A 280 11.21 -16.16 -4.52
C GLN A 280 10.55 -15.87 -5.87
N VAL A 281 10.29 -14.60 -6.18
CA VAL A 281 9.68 -14.19 -7.46
C VAL A 281 10.54 -14.64 -8.63
N LYS A 282 11.87 -14.49 -8.53
CA LYS A 282 12.81 -14.94 -9.55
C LYS A 282 12.67 -16.43 -9.86
N ILE A 283 12.60 -17.27 -8.83
CA ILE A 283 12.42 -18.73 -8.99
C ILE A 283 11.10 -19.05 -9.69
N ILE A 284 10.01 -18.43 -9.25
CA ILE A 284 8.69 -18.64 -9.84
C ILE A 284 8.70 -18.23 -11.31
N ARG A 285 9.30 -17.08 -11.66
CA ARG A 285 9.40 -16.62 -13.06
C ARG A 285 10.30 -17.49 -13.94
N GLU A 286 11.32 -18.13 -13.36
CA GLU A 286 12.19 -19.05 -14.09
C GLU A 286 11.49 -20.36 -14.47
N ILE A 287 10.52 -20.82 -13.68
CA ILE A 287 9.98 -22.18 -13.76
C ILE A 287 8.53 -22.18 -14.24
N CYS A 288 7.71 -21.28 -13.73
CA CYS A 288 6.27 -21.30 -14.00
C CYS A 288 5.93 -20.62 -15.34
N PRO A 289 4.79 -21.01 -15.97
CA PRO A 289 4.32 -20.37 -17.19
C PRO A 289 4.12 -18.86 -17.04
N ASP A 290 4.32 -18.11 -18.12
CA ASP A 290 4.19 -16.66 -18.16
C ASP A 290 2.80 -16.13 -17.78
N ASN A 291 1.77 -16.96 -17.90
CA ASN A 291 0.40 -16.60 -17.50
C ASN A 291 0.12 -16.80 -16.00
N HIS A 292 1.04 -17.39 -15.23
CA HIS A 292 0.95 -17.38 -13.78
C HIS A 292 1.34 -16.01 -13.25
N PHE A 293 0.44 -15.35 -12.53
CA PHE A 293 0.77 -14.11 -11.86
C PHE A 293 1.53 -14.35 -10.55
N VAL A 294 2.25 -13.34 -10.09
CA VAL A 294 2.84 -13.29 -8.75
C VAL A 294 2.37 -12.04 -8.03
N THR A 295 1.86 -12.23 -6.83
CA THR A 295 1.41 -11.14 -5.94
C THR A 295 1.91 -11.37 -4.51
N HIS A 296 1.63 -10.39 -3.63
CA HIS A 296 1.87 -10.49 -2.19
C HIS A 296 0.76 -9.75 -1.43
N ASN A 297 0.31 -10.32 -0.31
CA ASN A 297 -0.73 -9.72 0.52
C ASN A 297 -0.15 -8.67 1.47
N LEU A 298 -0.40 -7.40 1.17
CA LEU A 298 0.09 -6.23 1.92
C LEU A 298 -0.82 -5.90 3.12
N MET A 299 -0.26 -5.24 4.13
CA MET A 299 -0.96 -4.87 5.37
C MET A 299 -1.26 -3.37 5.46
N SER A 300 -2.15 -2.82 4.62
CA SER A 300 -2.52 -1.40 4.71
C SER A 300 -1.29 -0.46 4.78
N PHE A 301 -1.30 0.53 5.66
CA PHE A 301 -0.20 1.49 5.91
C PHE A 301 0.89 0.89 6.80
N HIS A 302 1.48 -0.24 6.41
CA HIS A 302 2.57 -0.85 7.17
C HIS A 302 3.86 -0.03 7.02
N PRO A 303 4.42 0.50 8.12
CA PRO A 303 5.46 1.51 8.00
C PRO A 303 6.89 0.96 7.88
N GLU A 304 7.10 -0.33 8.11
CA GLU A 304 8.45 -0.92 8.22
C GLU A 304 9.07 -1.26 6.87
N ILE A 305 8.26 -1.48 5.83
CA ILE A 305 8.70 -1.93 4.51
C ILE A 305 8.15 -0.99 3.45
N SER A 306 9.03 -0.50 2.57
CA SER A 306 8.61 0.25 1.39
C SER A 306 7.82 -0.64 0.43
N TYR A 307 6.51 -0.52 0.44
CA TYR A 307 5.64 -1.27 -0.47
C TYR A 307 5.82 -0.85 -1.94
N TYR A 308 6.28 0.37 -2.19
CA TYR A 308 6.66 0.80 -3.53
C TYR A 308 7.84 0.00 -4.09
N ASP A 309 8.81 -0.36 -3.22
CA ASP A 309 9.94 -1.19 -3.63
C ASP A 309 9.55 -2.67 -3.70
N LEU A 310 8.78 -3.15 -2.73
CA LEU A 310 8.31 -4.54 -2.66
C LEU A 310 7.46 -4.89 -3.89
N ALA A 311 6.58 -3.99 -4.32
CA ALA A 311 5.67 -4.22 -5.43
C ALA A 311 6.33 -4.21 -6.82
N LYS A 312 7.62 -3.81 -6.96
CA LYS A 312 8.27 -3.73 -8.28
C LYS A 312 8.22 -5.06 -9.04
N ASP A 313 8.44 -6.16 -8.34
CA ASP A 313 8.49 -7.51 -8.91
C ASP A 313 7.11 -8.18 -9.06
N LEU A 314 6.06 -7.59 -8.49
CA LEU A 314 4.71 -8.14 -8.51
C LEU A 314 3.94 -7.73 -9.78
N ASP A 315 3.04 -8.57 -10.26
CA ASP A 315 2.15 -8.22 -11.38
C ASP A 315 1.10 -7.18 -10.97
N PHE A 316 0.55 -7.34 -9.79
CA PHE A 316 -0.38 -6.42 -9.13
C PHE A 316 -0.23 -6.52 -7.60
N VAL A 317 -0.79 -5.54 -6.91
CA VAL A 317 -0.85 -5.53 -5.45
C VAL A 317 -2.08 -6.30 -4.97
N SER A 318 -1.92 -7.13 -3.97
CA SER A 318 -3.03 -7.60 -3.16
C SER A 318 -2.85 -7.17 -1.70
N TRP A 319 -3.93 -7.16 -0.90
CA TRP A 319 -3.84 -6.75 0.48
C TRP A 319 -4.92 -7.34 1.38
N ASP A 320 -4.73 -7.20 2.69
CA ASP A 320 -5.54 -7.79 3.73
C ASP A 320 -6.36 -6.72 4.45
N ASN A 321 -7.67 -6.77 4.24
CA ASN A 321 -8.60 -5.77 4.73
C ASN A 321 -9.30 -6.21 6.02
N TYR A 322 -8.70 -5.84 7.15
CA TYR A 322 -9.23 -6.08 8.49
C TYR A 322 -9.65 -4.77 9.17
N PRO A 323 -10.80 -4.23 8.83
CA PRO A 323 -11.30 -3.02 9.46
C PRO A 323 -11.56 -3.23 10.96
N VAL A 324 -11.16 -2.25 11.78
CA VAL A 324 -11.38 -2.29 13.23
C VAL A 324 -12.81 -1.87 13.53
N TRP A 325 -13.73 -2.84 13.59
CA TRP A 325 -15.17 -2.64 13.76
C TRP A 325 -15.59 -1.80 14.98
N ASN A 326 -14.69 -1.61 15.95
CA ASN A 326 -14.95 -0.82 17.16
C ASN A 326 -14.77 0.70 16.96
N LYS A 327 -14.30 1.14 15.78
CA LYS A 327 -14.05 2.57 15.50
C LYS A 327 -15.13 3.15 14.58
N PRO A 328 -15.71 4.31 14.91
CA PRO A 328 -16.69 4.99 14.04
C PRO A 328 -16.12 5.38 12.67
N THR A 329 -14.81 5.72 12.62
CA THR A 329 -14.10 6.17 11.41
C THR A 329 -13.56 5.04 10.54
N ILE A 330 -14.07 3.83 10.71
CA ILE A 330 -13.59 2.62 10.01
C ILE A 330 -13.66 2.76 8.48
N SER A 331 -14.69 3.43 7.95
CA SER A 331 -14.88 3.61 6.51
C SER A 331 -13.78 4.44 5.87
N TYR A 332 -13.34 5.52 6.50
CA TYR A 332 -12.26 6.37 6.00
C TYR A 332 -10.95 5.59 5.91
N GLY A 333 -10.60 4.85 6.97
CA GLY A 333 -9.36 4.07 7.01
C GLY A 333 -9.30 2.94 5.99
N ALA A 334 -10.42 2.27 5.72
CA ALA A 334 -10.49 1.20 4.73
C ALA A 334 -10.45 1.73 3.29
N ALA A 335 -11.13 2.85 3.01
CA ALA A 335 -11.06 3.55 1.73
C ALA A 335 -9.65 4.07 1.45
N MET A 336 -9.05 4.77 2.42
CA MET A 336 -7.69 5.31 2.31
C MET A 336 -6.64 4.20 2.05
N ALA A 337 -6.79 3.04 2.70
CA ALA A 337 -5.90 1.90 2.45
C ALA A 337 -6.07 1.33 1.03
N ALA A 338 -7.30 1.22 0.55
CA ALA A 338 -7.58 0.77 -0.81
C ALA A 338 -6.98 1.72 -1.86
N ASP A 339 -7.08 3.03 -1.66
CA ASP A 339 -6.49 4.04 -2.55
C ASP A 339 -4.96 4.02 -2.52
N LEU A 340 -4.34 3.70 -1.37
CA LEU A 340 -2.91 3.43 -1.30
C LEU A 340 -2.55 2.18 -2.14
N MET A 341 -3.28 1.07 -1.99
CA MET A 341 -3.00 -0.16 -2.75
C MET A 341 -3.08 0.07 -4.26
N ARG A 342 -4.08 0.84 -4.71
CA ARG A 342 -4.18 1.24 -6.12
C ARG A 342 -2.99 2.11 -6.53
N GLY A 343 -2.60 3.07 -5.71
CA GLY A 343 -1.52 4.01 -6.00
C GLY A 343 -0.12 3.40 -6.01
N ILE A 344 0.12 2.27 -5.31
CA ILE A 344 1.44 1.60 -5.27
C ILE A 344 1.92 1.21 -6.67
N LYS A 345 1.06 0.64 -7.50
CA LYS A 345 1.37 0.27 -8.89
C LYS A 345 0.58 1.06 -9.94
N GLU A 346 -0.24 2.03 -9.51
CA GLU A 346 -1.16 2.77 -10.38
C GLU A 346 -2.10 1.86 -11.18
N LYS A 347 -2.53 0.76 -10.53
CA LYS A 347 -3.39 -0.29 -11.07
C LYS A 347 -4.43 -0.71 -10.04
N ASN A 348 -5.51 -1.32 -10.52
CA ASN A 348 -6.44 -2.05 -9.67
C ASN A 348 -5.69 -3.12 -8.85
N PHE A 349 -6.27 -3.52 -7.74
CA PHE A 349 -5.68 -4.44 -6.77
C PHE A 349 -6.64 -5.59 -6.44
N TRP A 350 -6.16 -6.61 -5.73
CA TRP A 350 -6.98 -7.68 -5.18
C TRP A 350 -7.09 -7.58 -3.67
N ILE A 351 -8.24 -7.95 -3.12
CA ILE A 351 -8.36 -8.27 -1.70
C ILE A 351 -8.00 -9.73 -1.53
N MET A 352 -6.84 -9.99 -0.89
CA MET A 352 -6.38 -11.36 -0.66
C MET A 352 -6.94 -11.93 0.64
N GLU A 353 -7.21 -11.05 1.62
CA GLU A 353 -7.85 -11.41 2.88
C GLU A 353 -8.93 -10.37 3.23
N GLN A 354 -10.18 -10.66 2.93
CA GLN A 354 -11.31 -9.87 3.40
C GLN A 354 -11.82 -10.41 4.72
N THR A 355 -11.94 -9.56 5.72
CA THR A 355 -12.54 -9.98 7.00
C THR A 355 -13.89 -10.65 6.81
N ALA A 356 -14.06 -11.84 7.37
CA ALA A 356 -15.31 -12.62 7.33
C ALA A 356 -16.12 -12.52 8.63
N GLY A 357 -15.51 -12.07 9.72
CA GLY A 357 -16.16 -12.03 11.03
C GLY A 357 -15.34 -11.25 12.06
N PRO A 358 -15.57 -11.44 13.37
CA PRO A 358 -14.68 -10.89 14.39
C PRO A 358 -13.28 -11.41 14.17
N SER A 359 -12.30 -10.51 14.22
CA SER A 359 -10.89 -10.86 14.21
C SER A 359 -10.32 -10.76 15.63
N GLY A 360 -9.17 -11.37 15.86
CA GLY A 360 -8.45 -11.24 17.12
C GLY A 360 -7.59 -12.45 17.47
N TRP A 361 -6.42 -12.17 18.02
CA TRP A 361 -5.49 -13.21 18.48
C TRP A 361 -5.58 -13.51 19.97
N GLY A 362 -6.03 -12.58 20.77
CA GLY A 362 -6.16 -12.73 22.21
C GLY A 362 -7.47 -12.16 22.74
N ASN A 363 -7.98 -11.13 22.10
CA ASN A 363 -9.25 -10.49 22.42
C ASN A 363 -10.14 -10.47 21.18
N PHE A 364 -11.47 -10.56 21.41
CA PHE A 364 -12.41 -10.40 20.31
C PHE A 364 -12.57 -8.93 19.91
N PHE A 365 -12.64 -8.67 18.62
CA PHE A 365 -13.26 -7.45 18.13
C PHE A 365 -14.77 -7.61 18.02
N ARG A 366 -15.49 -6.50 17.83
CA ARG A 366 -16.93 -6.52 17.63
C ARG A 366 -17.31 -7.38 16.41
N ASN A 367 -18.37 -8.13 16.52
CA ASN A 367 -18.95 -8.84 15.39
C ASN A 367 -19.45 -7.84 14.34
N PRO A 368 -19.16 -8.02 13.04
CA PRO A 368 -19.81 -7.23 12.01
C PRO A 368 -21.34 -7.44 12.08
N ARG A 369 -22.07 -6.33 12.03
CA ARG A 369 -23.55 -6.35 11.99
C ARG A 369 -24.04 -6.87 10.64
N PRO A 370 -25.30 -7.31 10.53
CA PRO A 370 -25.87 -7.64 9.23
C PRO A 370 -25.74 -6.47 8.24
N GLY A 371 -25.23 -6.73 7.05
CA GLY A 371 -24.95 -5.73 6.02
C GLY A 371 -23.56 -5.11 6.06
N GLU A 372 -22.81 -5.18 7.17
CA GLU A 372 -21.47 -4.60 7.24
C GLU A 372 -20.43 -5.35 6.40
N ILE A 373 -20.52 -6.68 6.30
CA ILE A 373 -19.64 -7.48 5.40
C ILE A 373 -19.92 -7.08 3.95
N ARG A 374 -21.19 -6.95 3.56
CA ARG A 374 -21.59 -6.49 2.24
C ARG A 374 -21.08 -5.06 1.98
N LYS A 375 -21.32 -4.14 2.89
CA LYS A 375 -20.87 -2.75 2.78
C LYS A 375 -19.37 -2.62 2.53
N ILE A 376 -18.54 -3.28 3.34
CA ILE A 376 -17.08 -3.19 3.19
C ILE A 376 -16.58 -3.85 1.91
N SER A 377 -17.23 -4.92 1.45
CA SER A 377 -16.94 -5.55 0.17
C SER A 377 -17.17 -4.59 -1.00
N TYR A 378 -18.30 -3.88 -0.99
CA TYR A 378 -18.58 -2.87 -2.00
C TYR A 378 -17.66 -1.65 -1.93
N GLN A 379 -17.21 -1.27 -0.73
CA GLN A 379 -16.24 -0.19 -0.59
C GLN A 379 -14.91 -0.56 -1.29
N GLN A 380 -14.40 -1.76 -1.07
CA GLN A 380 -13.19 -2.21 -1.75
C GLN A 380 -13.38 -2.25 -3.28
N LEU A 381 -14.52 -2.75 -3.74
CA LEU A 381 -14.86 -2.76 -5.16
C LEU A 381 -14.92 -1.34 -5.75
N ALA A 382 -15.53 -0.40 -5.03
CA ALA A 382 -15.65 1.01 -5.43
C ALA A 382 -14.29 1.70 -5.56
N HIS A 383 -13.30 1.30 -4.75
CA HIS A 383 -11.94 1.83 -4.75
C HIS A 383 -10.96 1.09 -5.68
N GLY A 384 -11.41 0.07 -6.43
CA GLY A 384 -10.60 -0.56 -7.47
C GLY A 384 -10.21 -2.01 -7.23
N ALA A 385 -10.83 -2.71 -6.27
CA ALA A 385 -10.62 -4.15 -6.15
C ALA A 385 -11.22 -4.89 -7.35
N ASP A 386 -10.46 -5.80 -7.96
CA ASP A 386 -10.89 -6.65 -9.08
C ASP A 386 -11.08 -8.12 -8.66
N ALA A 387 -10.70 -8.48 -7.44
CA ALA A 387 -10.98 -9.78 -6.85
C ALA A 387 -11.19 -9.64 -5.34
N GLN A 388 -11.91 -10.60 -4.77
CA GLN A 388 -12.18 -10.63 -3.35
C GLN A 388 -12.10 -12.04 -2.80
N ILE A 389 -11.22 -12.25 -1.83
CA ILE A 389 -10.97 -13.51 -1.15
C ILE A 389 -11.20 -13.26 0.34
N TRP A 390 -12.08 -14.06 0.97
CA TRP A 390 -12.38 -13.90 2.40
C TRP A 390 -11.44 -14.73 3.25
N PHE A 391 -10.84 -14.12 4.24
CA PHE A 391 -10.14 -14.80 5.31
C PHE A 391 -11.11 -15.08 6.46
N ARG A 392 -11.44 -16.27 6.72
CA ARG A 392 -11.11 -17.53 6.07
C ARG A 392 -12.39 -18.32 5.86
N TRP A 393 -12.32 -19.46 5.16
CA TRP A 393 -13.50 -20.30 4.95
C TRP A 393 -14.17 -20.73 6.25
N ARG A 394 -13.43 -21.42 7.11
CA ARG A 394 -13.96 -21.92 8.38
C ARG A 394 -13.11 -21.44 9.55
N THR A 395 -13.78 -21.06 10.63
CA THR A 395 -13.14 -20.64 11.89
C THR A 395 -12.26 -21.75 12.43
N CYS A 396 -11.01 -21.44 12.76
CA CYS A 396 -10.00 -22.37 13.23
C CYS A 396 -10.35 -22.91 14.61
N THR A 397 -10.13 -24.21 14.83
CA THR A 397 -10.39 -24.89 16.12
C THR A 397 -9.16 -25.02 17.00
N ALA A 398 -8.00 -24.60 16.48
CA ALA A 398 -6.72 -24.71 17.15
C ALA A 398 -5.82 -23.50 16.82
N GLY A 399 -4.72 -23.36 17.56
CA GLY A 399 -3.72 -22.35 17.31
C GLY A 399 -4.12 -20.94 17.77
N ARG A 400 -3.34 -19.96 17.35
CA ARG A 400 -3.49 -18.57 17.82
C ARG A 400 -4.71 -17.87 17.24
N GLU A 401 -5.28 -18.39 16.14
CA GLU A 401 -6.39 -17.79 15.39
C GLU A 401 -7.75 -18.42 15.70
N GLN A 402 -7.91 -19.13 16.84
CA GLN A 402 -9.22 -19.68 17.26
C GLN A 402 -10.28 -18.59 17.44
N TYR A 403 -9.88 -17.33 17.61
CA TYR A 403 -10.78 -16.16 17.74
C TYR A 403 -10.88 -15.35 16.44
N TRP A 404 -10.21 -15.80 15.38
CA TRP A 404 -10.32 -15.19 14.07
C TRP A 404 -11.38 -15.93 13.25
N HIS A 405 -12.54 -15.32 13.11
CA HIS A 405 -13.71 -16.00 12.61
C HIS A 405 -13.80 -16.00 11.08
N GLY A 406 -13.99 -17.20 10.51
CA GLY A 406 -14.27 -17.40 9.09
C GLY A 406 -15.74 -17.21 8.72
N LEU A 407 -16.05 -17.51 7.46
CA LEU A 407 -17.44 -17.52 6.95
C LEU A 407 -18.28 -18.59 7.65
N LEU A 408 -17.72 -19.78 7.85
CA LEU A 408 -18.32 -20.82 8.68
C LEU A 408 -17.86 -20.69 10.13
N GLY A 409 -18.72 -21.10 11.07
CA GLY A 409 -18.38 -21.22 12.49
C GLY A 409 -17.38 -22.36 12.77
N HIS A 410 -17.00 -22.51 14.04
CA HIS A 410 -16.16 -23.65 14.48
C HIS A 410 -16.81 -25.00 14.14
N ASP A 411 -18.15 -25.08 14.19
CA ASP A 411 -18.93 -26.29 13.84
C ASP A 411 -19.05 -26.54 12.33
N GLY A 412 -18.50 -25.63 11.49
CA GLY A 412 -18.51 -25.75 10.04
C GLY A 412 -19.88 -25.58 9.38
N LYS A 413 -20.84 -24.90 10.04
CA LYS A 413 -22.17 -24.66 9.48
C LYS A 413 -22.25 -23.35 8.69
N PRO A 414 -22.97 -23.32 7.53
CA PRO A 414 -23.16 -22.14 6.70
C PRO A 414 -24.28 -21.24 7.29
N LEU A 415 -23.90 -20.36 8.21
CA LEU A 415 -24.82 -19.44 8.89
C LEU A 415 -24.83 -18.05 8.24
N ARG A 416 -25.12 -17.00 9.03
CA ARG A 416 -25.33 -15.62 8.55
C ARG A 416 -24.17 -15.10 7.67
N ARG A 417 -22.92 -15.21 8.12
CA ARG A 417 -21.74 -14.67 7.39
C ARG A 417 -21.56 -15.32 6.03
N TYR A 418 -21.73 -16.64 5.97
CA TYR A 418 -21.72 -17.37 4.70
C TYR A 418 -22.81 -16.87 3.74
N LYS A 419 -24.06 -16.70 4.26
CA LYS A 419 -25.16 -16.22 3.43
C LYS A 419 -24.94 -14.80 2.91
N GLU A 420 -24.35 -13.93 3.74
CA GLU A 420 -24.03 -12.55 3.35
C GLU A 420 -22.93 -12.52 2.28
N ALA A 421 -21.86 -13.33 2.41
CA ALA A 421 -20.81 -13.47 1.39
C ALA A 421 -21.36 -14.07 0.09
N ALA A 422 -22.22 -15.07 0.16
CA ALA A 422 -22.91 -15.63 -1.02
C ALA A 422 -23.77 -14.59 -1.72
N GLN A 423 -24.51 -13.77 -0.96
CA GLN A 423 -25.29 -12.65 -1.50
C GLN A 423 -24.39 -11.66 -2.26
N VAL A 424 -23.28 -11.22 -1.65
CA VAL A 424 -22.30 -10.32 -2.30
C VAL A 424 -21.82 -10.92 -3.61
N THR A 425 -21.50 -12.21 -3.62
CA THR A 425 -21.03 -12.89 -4.83
C THR A 425 -22.09 -12.88 -5.93
N LEU A 426 -23.34 -13.20 -5.61
CA LEU A 426 -24.44 -13.19 -6.59
C LEU A 426 -24.69 -11.80 -7.14
N GLU A 427 -24.63 -10.79 -6.29
CA GLU A 427 -24.77 -9.38 -6.69
C GLU A 427 -23.63 -8.99 -7.66
N TYR A 428 -22.37 -9.32 -7.34
CA TYR A 428 -21.22 -9.05 -8.23
C TYR A 428 -21.39 -9.72 -9.60
N ARG A 429 -21.81 -11.00 -9.63
CA ARG A 429 -22.10 -11.74 -10.87
C ARG A 429 -23.13 -11.05 -11.75
N SER A 430 -24.09 -10.32 -11.17
CA SER A 430 -25.15 -9.66 -11.94
C SER A 430 -24.64 -8.50 -12.81
N PHE A 431 -23.53 -7.85 -12.40
CA PHE A 431 -22.99 -6.69 -13.11
C PHE A 431 -21.47 -6.74 -13.42
N GLU A 432 -20.76 -7.82 -13.06
CA GLU A 432 -19.29 -7.93 -13.24
C GLU A 432 -18.82 -7.63 -14.67
N LYS A 433 -19.63 -7.94 -15.70
CA LYS A 433 -19.33 -7.60 -17.09
C LYS A 433 -19.12 -6.08 -17.35
N TYR A 434 -19.67 -5.23 -16.49
CA TYR A 434 -19.49 -3.79 -16.60
C TYR A 434 -18.25 -3.30 -15.82
N LEU A 435 -17.65 -4.15 -14.97
CA LEU A 435 -16.43 -3.85 -14.21
C LEU A 435 -15.16 -4.08 -15.04
N VAL A 436 -15.20 -5.01 -16.00
CA VAL A 436 -14.03 -5.38 -16.81
C VAL A 436 -13.39 -4.16 -17.44
N GLY A 437 -12.09 -3.94 -17.12
CA GLY A 437 -11.30 -2.82 -17.64
C GLY A 437 -11.71 -1.45 -17.10
N THR A 438 -12.53 -1.38 -16.04
CA THR A 438 -12.78 -0.12 -15.33
C THR A 438 -11.77 0.06 -14.19
N THR A 439 -11.41 1.32 -13.94
CA THR A 439 -10.59 1.71 -12.79
C THR A 439 -11.12 3.00 -12.19
N VAL A 440 -10.70 3.31 -10.97
CA VAL A 440 -10.91 4.62 -10.36
C VAL A 440 -9.94 5.60 -11.02
N LYS A 441 -10.44 6.75 -11.45
CA LYS A 441 -9.61 7.86 -11.92
C LYS A 441 -9.70 9.00 -10.92
N SER A 442 -8.56 9.57 -10.60
CA SER A 442 -8.45 10.70 -9.69
C SER A 442 -7.74 11.88 -10.33
N ASP A 443 -8.25 13.09 -10.08
CA ASP A 443 -7.55 14.35 -10.36
C ASP A 443 -6.70 14.80 -9.18
N VAL A 444 -6.77 14.10 -8.03
CA VAL A 444 -6.10 14.43 -6.78
C VAL A 444 -5.11 13.34 -6.38
N ALA A 445 -3.90 13.73 -6.03
CA ALA A 445 -2.92 12.83 -5.42
C ALA A 445 -2.50 13.31 -4.03
N ILE A 446 -2.35 12.38 -3.09
CA ILE A 446 -1.68 12.59 -1.81
C ILE A 446 -0.42 11.74 -1.77
N VAL A 447 0.70 12.36 -1.41
CA VAL A 447 1.99 11.66 -1.35
C VAL A 447 2.11 10.93 -0.02
N TYR A 448 2.47 9.63 -0.08
CA TYR A 448 2.85 8.80 1.06
C TYR A 448 4.32 8.41 0.91
N ASP A 449 5.16 8.83 1.86
CA ASP A 449 6.61 8.67 1.75
C ASP A 449 7.21 7.92 2.94
N TYR A 450 7.85 6.77 2.65
CA TYR A 450 8.49 5.94 3.67
C TYR A 450 9.73 6.60 4.28
N HIS A 451 10.46 7.41 3.52
CA HIS A 451 11.63 8.12 4.03
C HIS A 451 11.24 9.12 5.12
N SER A 452 10.14 9.83 4.94
CA SER A 452 9.57 10.71 5.94
C SER A 452 9.11 9.96 7.20
N ILE A 453 8.49 8.79 7.04
CA ILE A 453 8.10 7.92 8.17
C ILE A 453 9.31 7.50 8.97
N TRP A 454 10.35 6.97 8.31
CA TRP A 454 11.57 6.50 9.00
C TRP A 454 12.36 7.64 9.66
N SER A 455 12.29 8.85 9.09
CA SER A 455 12.83 10.06 9.69
C SER A 455 12.11 10.43 10.99
N LEU A 456 10.77 10.40 10.98
CA LEU A 456 9.94 10.73 12.15
C LEU A 456 10.10 9.72 13.29
N TRP A 457 10.37 8.46 13.01
CA TRP A 457 10.62 7.45 14.05
C TRP A 457 11.83 7.77 14.91
N GLY A 458 12.86 8.39 14.33
CA GLY A 458 14.02 8.87 15.10
C GLY A 458 13.77 10.19 15.81
N GLN A 459 13.00 11.07 15.18
CA GLN A 459 12.77 12.45 15.65
C GLN A 459 11.40 12.95 15.16
N ALA A 460 10.34 12.69 15.92
CA ALA A 460 8.97 13.06 15.57
C ALA A 460 8.75 14.58 15.43
N GLY A 461 9.51 15.40 16.15
CA GLY A 461 9.41 16.86 16.14
C GLY A 461 8.35 17.40 17.10
N PHE A 462 7.20 16.77 17.23
CA PHE A 462 6.18 17.05 18.23
C PHE A 462 5.42 15.77 18.59
N GLU A 463 4.73 15.78 19.73
CA GLU A 463 4.05 14.60 20.25
C GLU A 463 2.93 14.11 19.31
N GLY A 464 2.94 12.80 19.01
CA GLY A 464 1.95 12.14 18.17
C GLY A 464 2.04 12.50 16.69
N ASN A 465 3.17 13.04 16.22
CA ASN A 465 3.38 13.28 14.79
C ASN A 465 3.61 11.99 14.03
N ASN A 466 2.81 11.76 12.98
CA ASN A 466 3.00 10.65 12.06
C ASN A 466 2.34 10.95 10.71
N VAL A 467 2.96 10.45 9.65
CA VAL A 467 2.55 10.69 8.25
C VAL A 467 1.13 10.20 7.96
N ARG A 468 0.71 9.08 8.54
CA ARG A 468 -0.64 8.54 8.31
C ARG A 468 -1.73 9.46 8.83
N ASP A 469 -1.56 10.02 10.03
CA ASP A 469 -2.52 10.98 10.60
C ASP A 469 -2.52 12.29 9.81
N ALA A 470 -1.36 12.71 9.31
CA ALA A 470 -1.25 13.86 8.44
C ALA A 470 -2.07 13.69 7.15
N ILE A 471 -1.90 12.57 6.47
CA ILE A 471 -2.68 12.21 5.28
C ILE A 471 -4.17 12.12 5.60
N SER A 472 -4.53 11.47 6.72
CA SER A 472 -5.93 11.25 7.10
C SER A 472 -6.72 12.55 7.23
N ARG A 473 -6.12 13.63 7.72
CA ARG A 473 -6.78 14.94 7.85
C ARG A 473 -7.35 15.44 6.52
N TYR A 474 -6.54 15.38 5.47
CA TYR A 474 -6.92 15.81 4.12
C TYR A 474 -7.78 14.76 3.41
N TYR A 475 -7.41 13.48 3.50
CA TYR A 475 -8.13 12.40 2.86
C TYR A 475 -9.59 12.32 3.32
N ASN A 476 -9.85 12.44 4.63
CA ASN A 476 -11.21 12.40 5.18
C ASN A 476 -12.08 13.53 4.62
N ALA A 477 -11.51 14.71 4.40
CA ALA A 477 -12.24 15.83 3.80
C ALA A 477 -12.58 15.57 2.30
N PHE A 478 -11.65 15.00 1.52
CA PHE A 478 -11.96 14.56 0.14
C PHE A 478 -13.02 13.46 0.13
N PHE A 479 -12.93 12.50 1.04
CA PHE A 479 -13.93 11.44 1.17
C PHE A 479 -15.33 12.00 1.44
N ARG A 480 -15.47 12.95 2.38
CA ARG A 480 -16.74 13.64 2.66
C ARG A 480 -17.22 14.48 1.48
N ALA A 481 -16.32 14.98 0.67
CA ALA A 481 -16.64 15.73 -0.55
C ALA A 481 -17.03 14.83 -1.73
N GLY A 482 -16.92 13.51 -1.63
CA GLY A 482 -17.15 12.57 -2.71
C GLY A 482 -16.12 12.65 -3.84
N ILE A 483 -14.87 12.99 -3.52
CA ILE A 483 -13.77 13.14 -4.47
C ILE A 483 -12.83 11.94 -4.37
N ASN A 484 -12.57 11.27 -5.50
CA ASN A 484 -11.57 10.22 -5.56
C ASN A 484 -10.17 10.77 -5.34
N VAL A 485 -9.33 10.02 -4.64
CA VAL A 485 -7.94 10.35 -4.35
C VAL A 485 -7.04 9.17 -4.70
N ASP A 486 -5.87 9.41 -5.28
CA ASP A 486 -4.78 8.43 -5.35
C ASP A 486 -3.75 8.73 -4.25
N ILE A 487 -3.28 7.70 -3.55
CA ILE A 487 -2.16 7.84 -2.60
C ILE A 487 -0.91 7.26 -3.25
N VAL A 488 0.06 8.11 -3.54
CA VAL A 488 1.15 7.79 -4.46
C VAL A 488 2.54 8.04 -3.87
N ASN A 489 3.56 7.47 -4.50
CA ASN A 489 4.95 7.76 -4.19
C ASN A 489 5.34 9.17 -4.64
N ILE A 490 6.31 9.80 -3.95
CA ILE A 490 6.88 11.10 -4.36
C ILE A 490 7.51 11.06 -5.77
N ASN A 491 7.86 9.88 -6.27
CA ASN A 491 8.40 9.69 -7.61
C ASN A 491 7.33 9.51 -8.70
N ALA A 492 6.04 9.43 -8.35
CA ALA A 492 4.94 9.28 -9.31
C ALA A 492 4.90 10.42 -10.33
N ASP A 493 4.34 10.19 -11.50
CA ASP A 493 4.12 11.24 -12.50
C ASP A 493 2.95 12.15 -12.06
N PHE A 494 3.28 13.35 -11.58
CA PHE A 494 2.29 14.32 -11.12
C PHE A 494 1.55 15.04 -12.26
N SER A 495 2.02 14.96 -13.51
CA SER A 495 1.41 15.68 -14.63
C SER A 495 -0.03 15.25 -14.93
N LYS A 496 -0.44 14.07 -14.49
CA LYS A 496 -1.79 13.53 -14.62
C LYS A 496 -2.77 13.99 -13.54
N TYR A 497 -2.30 14.67 -12.50
CA TYR A 497 -3.13 15.18 -11.41
C TYR A 497 -3.26 16.71 -11.51
N LYS A 498 -4.41 17.23 -11.16
CA LYS A 498 -4.66 18.68 -11.08
C LYS A 498 -4.26 19.24 -9.71
N LEU A 499 -4.34 18.40 -8.67
CA LEU A 499 -4.04 18.76 -7.29
C LEU A 499 -3.15 17.70 -6.64
N VAL A 500 -2.03 18.13 -6.08
CA VAL A 500 -1.07 17.27 -5.35
C VAL A 500 -0.88 17.81 -3.94
N LEU A 501 -1.01 16.94 -2.93
CA LEU A 501 -0.77 17.25 -1.52
C LEU A 501 0.41 16.43 -1.00
N THR A 502 1.22 17.05 -0.14
CA THR A 502 2.40 16.40 0.48
C THR A 502 2.38 16.57 2.02
N PRO A 503 1.38 15.98 2.71
CA PRO A 503 1.33 16.07 4.16
C PRO A 503 2.54 15.41 4.82
N ASP A 504 3.18 16.11 5.77
CA ASP A 504 4.36 15.61 6.51
C ASP A 504 5.47 15.03 5.61
N LEU A 505 5.70 15.61 4.43
CA LEU A 505 6.82 15.22 3.57
C LEU A 505 8.14 15.79 4.13
N ILE A 506 8.64 15.19 5.19
CA ILE A 506 9.80 15.66 5.97
C ILE A 506 11.09 15.59 5.16
N VAL A 507 11.32 14.45 4.49
CA VAL A 507 12.51 14.19 3.67
C VAL A 507 12.22 14.60 2.23
N LEU A 508 12.90 15.65 1.78
CA LEU A 508 12.73 16.17 0.42
C LEU A 508 14.09 16.48 -0.23
N PRO A 509 14.64 15.55 -1.01
CA PRO A 509 15.85 15.79 -1.80
C PRO A 509 15.66 16.93 -2.81
N ASP A 510 16.74 17.66 -3.11
CA ASP A 510 16.72 18.81 -4.02
C ASP A 510 16.08 18.51 -5.38
N LYS A 511 16.38 17.32 -5.94
CA LYS A 511 15.79 16.88 -7.21
C LYS A 511 14.26 16.78 -7.16
N LEU A 512 13.71 16.27 -6.05
CA LEU A 512 12.27 16.13 -5.89
C LEU A 512 11.60 17.48 -5.61
N ALA A 513 12.26 18.37 -4.88
CA ALA A 513 11.79 19.76 -4.74
C ALA A 513 11.71 20.46 -6.11
N GLY A 514 12.69 20.24 -6.99
CA GLY A 514 12.66 20.73 -8.39
C GLY A 514 11.45 20.22 -9.16
N LYS A 515 11.14 18.91 -9.05
CA LYS A 515 9.97 18.28 -9.69
C LYS A 515 8.64 18.91 -9.24
N LEU A 516 8.48 19.19 -7.94
CA LEU A 516 7.30 19.86 -7.39
C LEU A 516 7.18 21.32 -7.89
N ASN A 517 8.29 22.05 -7.93
CA ASN A 517 8.33 23.39 -8.50
C ASN A 517 7.90 23.40 -9.97
N ASP A 518 8.40 22.47 -10.78
CA ASP A 518 8.04 22.34 -12.19
C ASP A 518 6.57 21.96 -12.38
N TYR A 519 6.03 21.10 -11.54
CA TYR A 519 4.61 20.75 -11.54
C TYR A 519 3.72 21.99 -11.37
N VAL A 520 3.98 22.81 -10.35
CA VAL A 520 3.20 24.03 -10.11
C VAL A 520 3.42 25.05 -11.22
N LYS A 521 4.68 25.27 -11.64
CA LYS A 521 5.02 26.19 -12.72
C LYS A 521 4.25 25.90 -14.02
N ASN A 522 3.96 24.62 -14.27
CA ASN A 522 3.23 24.15 -15.46
C ASN A 522 1.70 24.16 -15.32
N GLY A 523 1.16 24.52 -14.15
CA GLY A 523 -0.29 24.71 -13.96
C GLY A 523 -0.93 23.84 -12.90
N GLY A 524 -0.16 22.99 -12.19
CA GLY A 524 -0.65 22.19 -11.09
C GLY A 524 -0.98 23.03 -9.86
N VAL A 525 -1.95 22.57 -9.06
CA VAL A 525 -2.20 23.08 -7.71
C VAL A 525 -1.51 22.16 -6.70
N PHE A 526 -0.75 22.75 -5.79
CA PHE A 526 0.06 22.04 -4.83
C PHE A 526 -0.24 22.50 -3.39
N LEU A 527 -0.33 21.57 -2.46
CA LEU A 527 -0.37 21.87 -1.03
C LEU A 527 0.76 21.16 -0.30
N ALA A 528 1.55 21.94 0.41
CA ALA A 528 2.44 21.46 1.47
C ALA A 528 1.90 21.85 2.83
N ASP A 529 2.19 21.06 3.86
CA ASP A 529 1.89 21.43 5.24
C ASP A 529 3.15 21.55 6.10
N CYS A 530 2.95 21.77 7.36
CA CYS A 530 4.00 21.96 8.35
C CYS A 530 5.08 20.88 8.25
N ARG A 531 6.36 21.31 8.36
CA ARG A 531 7.57 20.48 8.27
C ARG A 531 7.89 19.89 6.89
N THR A 532 7.15 20.19 5.82
CA THR A 532 7.51 19.75 4.47
C THR A 532 8.89 20.27 4.07
N GLY A 533 9.79 19.35 3.62
CA GLY A 533 11.11 19.70 3.10
C GLY A 533 12.14 20.14 4.14
N VAL A 534 11.98 19.72 5.40
CA VAL A 534 12.92 20.10 6.49
C VAL A 534 14.24 19.36 6.38
N LYS A 535 14.25 18.12 5.85
CA LYS A 535 15.43 17.24 5.81
C LYS A 535 15.79 16.78 4.39
N ASP A 536 17.07 16.50 4.20
CA ASP A 536 17.61 15.93 2.98
C ASP A 536 17.52 14.39 2.95
N GLU A 537 18.04 13.77 1.89
CA GLU A 537 18.07 12.32 1.67
C GLU A 537 18.88 11.52 2.71
N HIS A 538 19.68 12.19 3.52
CA HIS A 538 20.47 11.60 4.61
C HIS A 538 19.82 11.82 5.99
N ASN A 539 18.61 12.38 6.04
CA ASN A 539 17.93 12.74 7.27
C ASN A 539 18.61 13.90 8.05
N LEU A 540 19.41 14.72 7.37
CA LEU A 540 20.00 15.92 7.92
C LEU A 540 19.10 17.13 7.63
N VAL A 541 19.00 18.06 8.59
CA VAL A 541 18.24 19.30 8.40
C VAL A 541 18.95 20.17 7.34
N HIS A 542 18.18 20.68 6.40
CA HIS A 542 18.69 21.58 5.37
C HIS A 542 19.29 22.86 5.98
N LYS A 543 20.44 23.29 5.45
CA LYS A 543 21.10 24.55 5.83
C LYS A 543 20.52 25.74 5.08
N ARG A 544 19.19 25.83 4.96
CA ARG A 544 18.46 26.88 4.22
C ARG A 544 17.31 27.39 5.08
N THR A 545 16.90 28.65 4.84
CA THR A 545 15.64 29.13 5.40
C THR A 545 14.49 28.30 4.88
N LEU A 546 13.67 27.78 5.78
CA LEU A 546 12.55 26.90 5.43
C LEU A 546 11.44 27.69 4.67
N PRO A 547 10.69 27.02 3.80
CA PRO A 547 10.76 25.64 3.37
C PRO A 547 11.79 25.35 2.25
N GLY A 548 12.94 25.95 2.30
CA GLY A 548 14.07 25.62 1.44
C GLY A 548 13.83 25.89 -0.05
N LEU A 549 14.00 24.91 -0.91
CA LEU A 549 13.77 25.04 -2.36
C LEU A 549 12.30 25.23 -2.75
N LEU A 550 11.37 25.02 -1.84
CA LEU A 550 9.95 25.29 -2.07
C LEU A 550 9.58 26.76 -1.80
N SER A 551 10.45 27.55 -1.14
CA SER A 551 10.19 28.95 -0.79
C SER A 551 9.74 29.82 -1.98
N PRO A 552 10.36 29.76 -3.18
CA PRO A 552 9.90 30.57 -4.32
C PRO A 552 8.51 30.17 -4.81
N MET A 553 8.20 28.89 -4.85
CA MET A 553 6.91 28.35 -5.28
C MET A 553 5.80 28.68 -4.29
N LEU A 554 6.09 28.58 -2.99
CA LEU A 554 5.14 28.85 -1.92
C LEU A 554 5.05 30.33 -1.56
N GLY A 555 6.02 31.15 -2.00
CA GLY A 555 6.07 32.59 -1.72
C GLY A 555 6.21 32.91 -0.24
N ILE A 556 6.92 32.09 0.53
CA ILE A 556 7.06 32.23 1.99
C ILE A 556 8.48 31.96 2.49
N GLU A 557 8.74 32.45 3.71
CA GLU A 557 9.83 32.03 4.58
C GLU A 557 9.27 31.65 5.95
N ILE A 558 9.81 30.63 6.59
CA ILE A 558 9.49 30.25 7.97
C ILE A 558 10.60 30.79 8.86
N GLN A 559 10.27 31.71 9.72
CA GLN A 559 11.22 32.37 10.62
C GLN A 559 11.54 31.51 11.84
N GLU A 560 10.51 30.97 12.47
CA GLU A 560 10.58 30.10 13.64
C GLU A 560 9.51 29.01 13.55
N TYR A 561 9.67 27.97 14.34
CA TYR A 561 8.69 26.90 14.43
C TYR A 561 8.75 26.21 15.79
N GLY A 562 7.66 25.61 16.21
CA GLY A 562 7.63 24.91 17.50
C GLY A 562 6.37 24.11 17.75
N ALA A 563 6.39 23.33 18.82
CA ALA A 563 5.23 22.60 19.29
C ALA A 563 4.29 23.54 20.06
N ILE A 564 2.99 23.32 19.91
CA ILE A 564 1.96 23.87 20.78
C ILE A 564 1.69 22.80 21.85
N THR A 565 1.90 23.16 23.12
CA THR A 565 1.62 22.22 24.22
C THR A 565 0.11 22.12 24.47
N PRO A 566 -0.42 21.00 25.00
CA PRO A 566 -1.85 20.77 25.15
C PRO A 566 -2.62 21.84 25.95
N ASP A 567 -1.91 22.61 26.78
CA ASP A 567 -2.50 23.66 27.59
C ASP A 567 -2.69 25.01 26.85
N PHE A 568 -2.20 25.08 25.60
CA PHE A 568 -2.23 26.28 24.77
C PHE A 568 -2.83 26.00 23.41
N ASP A 569 -4.10 26.28 23.22
CA ASP A 569 -4.74 26.27 21.91
C ASP A 569 -4.68 27.69 21.32
N TYR A 570 -4.33 27.83 20.05
CA TYR A 570 -4.29 29.15 19.38
C TYR A 570 -5.48 29.29 18.42
N GLU A 571 -6.23 30.39 18.57
CA GLU A 571 -7.35 30.66 17.66
C GLU A 571 -6.82 31.05 16.27
N LEU A 572 -7.34 30.37 15.24
CA LEU A 572 -7.12 30.75 13.85
C LEU A 572 -8.18 31.73 13.39
N ILE A 573 -7.73 32.79 12.72
CA ILE A 573 -8.60 33.84 12.15
C ILE A 573 -8.42 33.87 10.63
N SER A 574 -9.53 34.05 9.91
CA SER A 574 -9.54 34.18 8.46
C SER A 574 -10.82 34.84 7.97
N ASP A 575 -10.69 35.94 7.25
CA ASP A 575 -11.82 36.61 6.57
C ASP A 575 -12.20 35.90 5.26
N GLN A 576 -11.35 35.02 4.76
CA GLN A 576 -11.51 34.38 3.44
C GLN A 576 -11.98 32.94 3.49
N LEU A 577 -11.56 32.19 4.52
CA LEU A 577 -11.88 30.77 4.67
C LEU A 577 -13.05 30.53 5.61
N PHE A 578 -13.21 31.35 6.65
CA PHE A 578 -14.06 31.00 7.76
C PHE A 578 -14.89 32.21 8.27
N ASN A 579 -16.18 31.97 8.47
CA ASN A 579 -16.98 32.72 9.43
C ASN A 579 -16.96 32.08 10.83
N ASP A 580 -16.29 30.91 10.97
CA ASP A 580 -16.20 30.11 12.17
C ASP A 580 -14.83 30.25 12.82
N LYS A 581 -14.74 29.94 14.11
CA LYS A 581 -13.49 29.86 14.83
C LYS A 581 -12.88 28.48 14.71
N PHE A 582 -11.58 28.42 14.42
CA PHE A 582 -10.79 27.20 14.38
C PHE A 582 -9.61 27.29 15.33
N THR A 583 -9.07 26.13 15.69
CA THR A 583 -8.05 26.01 16.72
C THR A 583 -6.80 25.36 16.13
N ALA A 584 -5.67 26.09 16.20
CA ALA A 584 -4.34 25.52 15.92
C ALA A 584 -3.84 24.75 17.13
N THR A 585 -3.38 23.51 16.90
CA THR A 585 -2.89 22.59 17.94
C THR A 585 -1.57 21.95 17.53
N LYS A 586 -0.89 21.36 18.50
CA LYS A 586 0.31 20.51 18.35
C LYS A 586 1.56 21.20 17.79
N TYR A 587 1.44 21.98 16.69
CA TYR A 587 2.58 22.53 15.98
C TYR A 587 2.23 23.84 15.27
N ILE A 588 3.22 24.73 15.14
CA ILE A 588 3.10 26.04 14.50
C ILE A 588 4.38 26.43 13.77
N ASP A 589 4.23 26.92 12.55
CA ASP A 589 5.24 27.67 11.80
C ASP A 589 4.95 29.17 11.86
N TRP A 590 5.97 29.99 12.10
CA TRP A 590 5.90 31.46 12.03
C TRP A 590 6.21 31.89 10.60
N ILE A 591 5.17 31.90 9.77
CA ILE A 591 5.28 32.13 8.33
C ILE A 591 5.31 33.63 8.02
N ILE A 592 6.36 34.04 7.31
CA ILE A 592 6.45 35.37 6.71
C ILE A 592 6.13 35.26 5.22
N PRO A 593 5.03 35.85 4.74
CA PRO A 593 4.73 35.94 3.32
C PRO A 593 5.82 36.71 2.55
N LYS A 594 6.29 36.13 1.43
CA LYS A 594 7.25 36.73 0.47
C LYS A 594 6.63 36.74 -0.92
N GLY A 595 5.47 37.34 -1.03
CA GLY A 595 4.64 37.35 -2.24
C GLY A 595 3.37 36.51 -2.11
N ALA A 596 3.33 35.57 -1.17
CA ALA A 596 2.11 34.80 -0.89
C ALA A 596 1.02 35.66 -0.25
N GLU A 597 -0.21 35.34 -0.56
CA GLU A 597 -1.40 35.86 0.12
C GLU A 597 -1.57 35.19 1.48
N LYS A 598 -1.82 35.95 2.54
CA LYS A 598 -2.18 35.46 3.87
C LYS A 598 -3.66 35.09 3.87
N ILE A 599 -3.95 33.80 3.87
CA ILE A 599 -5.32 33.27 3.87
C ILE A 599 -5.88 33.14 5.28
N ALA A 600 -5.04 32.72 6.24
CA ALA A 600 -5.37 32.66 7.64
C ALA A 600 -4.17 33.07 8.50
N GLY A 601 -4.44 33.57 9.70
CA GLY A 601 -3.45 33.93 10.71
C GLY A 601 -3.89 33.48 12.10
N TYR A 602 -3.22 34.03 13.12
CA TYR A 602 -3.46 33.67 14.52
C TYR A 602 -3.99 34.89 15.30
N ASN A 603 -4.87 34.65 16.26
CA ASN A 603 -5.43 35.70 17.15
C ASN A 603 -4.59 35.85 18.44
N GLN A 604 -3.27 35.80 18.34
CA GLN A 604 -2.33 36.01 19.44
C GLN A 604 -1.46 37.21 19.14
N TRP A 605 -1.26 38.09 20.14
CA TRP A 605 -0.54 39.37 19.99
C TRP A 605 0.88 39.21 19.41
N HIS A 606 1.58 38.12 19.74
CA HIS A 606 2.94 37.85 19.26
C HIS A 606 2.99 37.18 17.87
N LEU A 607 1.83 36.76 17.31
CA LEU A 607 1.70 36.08 16.02
C LEU A 607 0.93 36.91 14.98
N GLU A 608 0.52 38.13 15.27
CA GLU A 608 -0.30 38.99 14.39
C GLU A 608 0.30 39.15 12.97
N ASN A 609 1.64 39.24 12.91
CA ASN A 609 2.38 39.44 11.66
C ASN A 609 2.65 38.16 10.87
N TYR A 610 2.35 36.98 11.44
CA TYR A 610 2.61 35.70 10.81
C TYR A 610 1.33 35.12 10.19
N ALA A 611 1.53 34.32 9.14
CA ALA A 611 0.46 33.57 8.52
C ALA A 611 0.39 32.15 9.10
N ALA A 612 -0.81 31.58 9.11
CA ALA A 612 -1.07 30.18 9.41
C ALA A 612 -1.32 29.37 8.12
N VAL A 613 -2.00 30.01 7.16
CA VAL A 613 -2.28 29.44 5.84
C VAL A 613 -1.96 30.50 4.79
N THR A 614 -1.27 30.08 3.73
CA THR A 614 -0.91 30.97 2.61
C THR A 614 -1.24 30.34 1.26
N ARG A 615 -1.43 31.21 0.27
CA ARG A 615 -1.65 30.87 -1.15
C ARG A 615 -0.73 31.73 -2.01
N HIS A 616 -0.08 31.14 -3.00
CA HIS A 616 0.82 31.86 -3.91
C HIS A 616 0.64 31.41 -5.35
N GLU A 617 0.51 32.35 -6.27
CA GLU A 617 0.53 32.07 -7.70
C GLU A 617 1.97 31.93 -8.19
N PHE A 618 2.29 30.79 -8.80
CA PHE A 618 3.63 30.52 -9.30
C PHE A 618 3.57 29.92 -10.71
N GLY A 619 4.11 30.64 -11.68
CA GLY A 619 4.01 30.26 -13.08
C GLY A 619 2.57 30.24 -13.56
N LYS A 620 2.04 29.06 -13.89
CA LYS A 620 0.65 28.86 -14.30
C LYS A 620 -0.21 28.21 -13.23
N GLY A 621 0.37 27.80 -12.12
CA GLY A 621 -0.28 27.06 -11.05
C GLY A 621 -0.26 27.81 -9.72
N THR A 622 -0.60 27.10 -8.65
CA THR A 622 -0.79 27.68 -7.31
C THR A 622 -0.17 26.79 -6.25
N GLY A 623 0.62 27.37 -5.36
CA GLY A 623 1.16 26.73 -4.17
C GLY A 623 0.41 27.17 -2.90
N TRP A 624 -0.01 26.21 -2.10
CA TRP A 624 -0.61 26.41 -0.79
C TRP A 624 0.30 25.88 0.32
N TYR A 625 0.30 26.54 1.45
CA TYR A 625 1.01 26.08 2.64
C TYR A 625 0.16 26.21 3.89
N VAL A 626 0.12 25.13 4.71
CA VAL A 626 -0.58 25.09 6.00
C VAL A 626 0.44 24.87 7.11
N GLY A 627 0.76 25.92 7.87
CA GLY A 627 1.83 25.90 8.88
C GLY A 627 1.37 25.48 10.28
N THR A 628 0.24 24.78 10.40
CA THR A 628 -0.27 24.30 11.69
C THR A 628 -1.21 23.11 11.50
N ILE A 629 -1.61 22.49 12.61
CA ILE A 629 -2.62 21.43 12.63
C ILE A 629 -3.90 21.98 13.25
N ALA A 630 -4.96 22.09 12.45
CA ALA A 630 -6.26 22.48 12.96
C ALA A 630 -6.95 21.29 13.67
N LYS A 631 -7.67 21.62 14.75
CA LYS A 631 -8.38 20.63 15.58
C LYS A 631 -9.67 20.14 14.93
N GLU A 632 -10.36 21.06 14.27
CA GLU A 632 -11.71 20.83 13.73
C GLU A 632 -11.63 20.27 12.30
N GLU A 633 -12.39 19.19 12.02
CA GLU A 633 -12.48 18.60 10.68
C GLU A 633 -13.03 19.58 9.65
N LEU A 634 -13.95 20.45 10.05
CA LEU A 634 -14.56 21.48 9.20
C LEU A 634 -13.50 22.44 8.60
N PHE A 635 -12.35 22.66 9.26
CA PHE A 635 -11.25 23.42 8.70
C PHE A 635 -10.76 22.80 7.38
N TYR A 636 -10.53 21.49 7.40
CA TYR A 636 -10.04 20.75 6.23
C TYR A 636 -11.10 20.68 5.13
N ASP A 637 -12.39 20.55 5.49
CA ASP A 637 -13.49 20.57 4.50
C ASP A 637 -13.51 21.91 3.74
N LYS A 638 -13.42 23.04 4.44
CA LYS A 638 -13.37 24.38 3.82
C LYS A 638 -12.09 24.63 3.03
N LEU A 639 -10.96 24.13 3.51
CA LEU A 639 -9.69 24.22 2.79
C LEU A 639 -9.74 23.44 1.47
N ILE A 640 -10.26 22.20 1.50
CA ILE A 640 -10.42 21.35 0.30
C ILE A 640 -11.33 22.03 -0.73
N GLU A 641 -12.42 22.68 -0.32
CA GLU A 641 -13.29 23.43 -1.25
C GLU A 641 -12.52 24.52 -2.02
N LYS A 642 -11.59 25.23 -1.37
CA LYS A 642 -10.73 26.21 -2.05
C LYS A 642 -9.73 25.57 -2.99
N LEU A 643 -9.09 24.48 -2.57
CA LEU A 643 -8.14 23.72 -3.40
C LEU A 643 -8.80 23.15 -4.64
N LEU A 644 -9.99 22.56 -4.51
CA LEU A 644 -10.77 22.04 -5.63
C LEU A 644 -11.13 23.15 -6.64
N LYS A 645 -11.51 24.34 -6.12
CA LYS A 645 -11.79 25.51 -6.95
C LYS A 645 -10.55 25.97 -7.75
N ASP A 646 -9.40 26.10 -7.08
CA ASP A 646 -8.13 26.50 -7.72
C ASP A 646 -7.69 25.46 -8.77
N ALA A 647 -7.90 24.17 -8.49
CA ALA A 647 -7.57 23.05 -9.38
C ALA A 647 -8.62 22.83 -10.49
N ASN A 648 -9.71 23.58 -10.50
CA ASN A 648 -10.85 23.36 -11.42
C ASN A 648 -11.32 21.89 -11.41
N ILE A 649 -11.56 21.37 -10.20
CA ILE A 649 -12.11 20.03 -9.96
C ILE A 649 -13.54 20.17 -9.46
N GLU A 650 -14.48 19.62 -10.21
CA GLU A 650 -15.90 19.62 -9.85
C GLU A 650 -16.28 18.32 -9.12
N LYS A 651 -17.15 18.42 -8.12
CA LYS A 651 -17.80 17.26 -7.52
C LYS A 651 -18.69 16.60 -8.56
N PHE A 652 -18.63 15.29 -8.66
CA PHE A 652 -19.51 14.58 -9.62
C PHE A 652 -20.92 14.34 -9.07
N ILE A 653 -21.09 14.44 -7.75
CA ILE A 653 -22.38 14.32 -7.03
C ILE A 653 -22.26 14.94 -5.65
N ASP A 654 -23.37 15.51 -5.16
CA ASP A 654 -23.48 15.89 -3.75
C ASP A 654 -24.01 14.72 -2.93
N ILE A 655 -23.34 14.42 -1.84
CA ILE A 655 -23.67 13.30 -0.95
C ILE A 655 -23.99 13.80 0.46
N PRO A 656 -24.99 13.20 1.14
CA PRO A 656 -25.26 13.50 2.54
C PRO A 656 -24.18 12.89 3.46
N GLU A 657 -24.05 13.42 4.65
CA GLU A 657 -23.15 12.90 5.68
C GLU A 657 -23.36 11.40 5.91
N GLY A 658 -22.24 10.66 5.96
CA GLY A 658 -22.21 9.22 6.16
C GLY A 658 -22.45 8.40 4.89
N VAL A 659 -22.59 9.04 3.73
CA VAL A 659 -22.60 8.38 2.42
C VAL A 659 -21.26 8.57 1.74
N GLU A 660 -20.77 7.51 1.15
CA GLU A 660 -19.60 7.50 0.27
C GLU A 660 -20.05 7.43 -1.19
N ALA A 661 -19.33 8.15 -2.06
CA ALA A 661 -19.49 8.05 -3.49
C ALA A 661 -18.15 7.88 -4.19
N SER A 662 -18.06 6.92 -5.11
CA SER A 662 -16.89 6.69 -5.95
C SER A 662 -17.29 6.34 -7.37
N ILE A 663 -16.42 6.65 -8.34
CA ILE A 663 -16.65 6.31 -9.76
C ILE A 663 -15.52 5.42 -10.27
N ARG A 664 -15.90 4.26 -10.84
CA ARG A 664 -15.03 3.47 -11.72
C ARG A 664 -15.42 3.70 -13.18
N GLN A 665 -14.42 3.85 -14.05
CA GLN A 665 -14.66 4.06 -15.47
C GLN A 665 -13.60 3.41 -16.38
N GLY A 666 -14.02 2.96 -17.55
CA GLY A 666 -13.19 2.29 -18.54
C GLY A 666 -14.03 1.45 -19.49
N ASN A 667 -13.49 1.04 -20.62
CA ASN A 667 -14.15 0.20 -21.63
C ASN A 667 -15.59 0.63 -21.96
N GLY A 668 -15.83 1.95 -22.04
CA GLY A 668 -17.16 2.52 -22.33
C GLY A 668 -18.16 2.44 -21.18
N ASN A 669 -17.74 1.98 -20.00
CA ASN A 669 -18.56 1.95 -18.79
C ASN A 669 -18.15 3.07 -17.82
N LYS A 670 -19.14 3.62 -17.13
CA LYS A 670 -18.95 4.55 -16.00
C LYS A 670 -19.94 4.16 -14.91
N LEU A 671 -19.42 3.70 -13.78
CA LEU A 671 -20.16 3.13 -12.66
C LEU A 671 -20.01 4.02 -11.45
N LEU A 672 -21.13 4.53 -10.95
CA LEU A 672 -21.22 5.26 -9.69
C LEU A 672 -21.58 4.27 -8.58
N PHE A 673 -20.74 4.20 -7.56
CA PHE A 673 -20.99 3.47 -6.33
C PHE A 673 -21.44 4.46 -5.26
N LEU A 674 -22.54 4.13 -4.58
CA LEU A 674 -23.05 4.87 -3.42
C LEU A 674 -23.14 3.90 -2.25
N ILE A 675 -22.57 4.26 -1.11
CA ILE A 675 -22.49 3.39 0.07
C ILE A 675 -22.90 4.18 1.32
N ASN A 676 -23.96 3.74 1.98
CA ASN A 676 -24.37 4.29 3.26
C ASN A 676 -23.59 3.59 4.40
N HIS A 677 -22.78 4.35 5.13
CA HIS A 677 -22.00 3.85 6.27
C HIS A 677 -22.75 3.93 7.60
N THR A 678 -23.99 4.39 7.59
CA THR A 678 -24.78 4.65 8.80
C THR A 678 -25.92 3.65 9.01
N GLU A 679 -26.52 3.70 10.18
CA GLU A 679 -27.72 2.94 10.54
C GLU A 679 -29.01 3.75 10.29
N GLU A 680 -28.93 4.81 9.49
CA GLU A 680 -30.05 5.65 9.10
C GLU A 680 -30.34 5.49 7.61
N LEU A 681 -31.59 5.74 7.23
CA LEU A 681 -31.98 5.88 5.83
C LEU A 681 -31.35 7.16 5.26
N LYS A 682 -30.69 7.06 4.13
CA LYS A 682 -30.09 8.20 3.41
C LYS A 682 -30.70 8.31 2.02
N SER A 683 -30.97 9.52 1.58
CA SER A 683 -31.43 9.82 0.22
C SER A 683 -30.35 10.59 -0.53
N VAL A 684 -30.03 10.14 -1.75
CA VAL A 684 -29.02 10.77 -2.60
C VAL A 684 -29.69 11.19 -3.91
N ILE A 685 -29.52 12.47 -4.29
CA ILE A 685 -30.00 13.00 -5.56
C ILE A 685 -29.06 12.48 -6.66
N ILE A 686 -29.62 11.83 -7.67
CA ILE A 686 -28.88 11.21 -8.78
C ILE A 686 -29.50 11.56 -10.12
N PRO A 687 -28.73 11.47 -11.22
CA PRO A 687 -29.30 11.69 -12.55
C PRO A 687 -30.39 10.68 -12.89
N LYS A 688 -31.57 11.17 -13.30
CA LYS A 688 -32.72 10.35 -13.70
C LYS A 688 -32.43 9.50 -14.93
N GLY A 689 -33.08 8.34 -15.01
CA GLY A 689 -33.07 7.46 -16.18
C GLY A 689 -31.79 6.64 -16.37
N LYS A 690 -30.88 6.64 -15.41
CA LYS A 690 -29.69 5.77 -15.38
C LYS A 690 -30.07 4.34 -15.00
N SER A 691 -29.17 3.38 -15.22
CA SER A 691 -29.47 1.97 -14.89
C SER A 691 -29.00 1.65 -13.48
N ASP A 692 -29.91 1.23 -12.60
CA ASP A 692 -29.57 0.60 -11.31
C ASP A 692 -29.21 -0.87 -11.58
N LEU A 693 -27.95 -1.22 -11.31
CA LEU A 693 -27.42 -2.55 -11.61
C LEU A 693 -27.72 -3.58 -10.53
N LEU A 694 -28.08 -3.15 -9.33
CA LEU A 694 -28.40 -4.04 -8.20
C LEU A 694 -29.89 -4.32 -8.12
N ASN A 695 -30.74 -3.30 -8.21
CA ASN A 695 -32.17 -3.46 -8.08
C ASN A 695 -32.89 -3.62 -9.43
N GLY A 696 -32.18 -3.34 -10.52
CA GLY A 696 -32.76 -3.33 -11.88
C GLY A 696 -33.58 -2.06 -12.16
N GLY A 697 -33.92 -1.87 -13.43
CA GLY A 697 -34.72 -0.72 -13.85
C GLY A 697 -33.93 0.56 -14.07
N LYS A 698 -34.66 1.69 -14.07
CA LYS A 698 -34.10 3.04 -14.25
C LYS A 698 -34.22 3.83 -12.96
N THR A 699 -33.23 4.68 -12.70
CA THR A 699 -33.24 5.58 -11.55
C THR A 699 -34.28 6.68 -11.70
N ASP A 700 -34.89 7.05 -10.60
CA ASP A 700 -35.60 8.33 -10.43
C ASP A 700 -34.62 9.48 -10.17
N ASP A 701 -35.10 10.63 -9.73
CA ASP A 701 -34.29 11.81 -9.41
C ASP A 701 -33.52 11.66 -8.08
N SER A 702 -33.80 10.59 -7.32
CA SER A 702 -33.09 10.22 -6.08
C SER A 702 -33.09 8.72 -5.89
N ILE A 703 -32.17 8.24 -5.03
CA ILE A 703 -32.12 6.86 -4.59
C ILE A 703 -32.07 6.82 -3.05
N GLU A 704 -32.82 5.91 -2.48
CA GLU A 704 -32.79 5.66 -1.03
C GLU A 704 -31.81 4.52 -0.70
N LEU A 705 -30.93 4.77 0.24
CA LEU A 705 -29.96 3.81 0.76
C LEU A 705 -30.37 3.46 2.20
N GLY A 706 -30.89 2.27 2.42
CA GLY A 706 -31.20 1.76 3.75
C GLY A 706 -29.96 1.60 4.63
N ILE A 707 -30.12 1.04 5.81
CA ILE A 707 -29.02 0.75 6.75
C ILE A 707 -27.93 -0.05 6.03
N TYR A 708 -26.68 0.48 6.00
CA TYR A 708 -25.55 -0.10 5.27
C TYR A 708 -25.86 -0.40 3.79
N GLY A 709 -26.81 0.35 3.23
CA GLY A 709 -27.28 0.19 1.86
C GLY A 709 -26.22 0.56 0.83
N VAL A 710 -26.25 -0.13 -0.31
CA VAL A 710 -25.33 0.07 -1.43
C VAL A 710 -26.15 0.18 -2.72
N ALA A 711 -25.72 1.07 -3.61
CA ALA A 711 -26.21 1.15 -4.99
C ALA A 711 -25.05 1.20 -5.99
N VAL A 712 -25.26 0.60 -7.16
CA VAL A 712 -24.34 0.65 -8.29
C VAL A 712 -25.09 1.15 -9.52
N ILE A 713 -24.77 2.36 -9.96
CA ILE A 713 -25.50 3.05 -11.03
C ILE A 713 -24.59 3.15 -12.26
N LYS A 714 -25.07 2.65 -13.39
CA LYS A 714 -24.40 2.86 -14.68
C LYS A 714 -24.84 4.22 -15.26
N LEU A 715 -23.87 5.16 -15.30
CA LEU A 715 -24.06 6.55 -15.74
C LEU A 715 -24.14 6.68 -17.27
#